data_89b0a02a2a3771aa8ee5383239652bf4
#
_entry.id   89b0a02a2a3771aa8ee5383239652bf4
#
_cell.length_a   1.000
_cell.length_b   1.000
_cell.length_c   1.000
_cell.angle_alpha   90.00
_cell.angle_beta   90.00
_cell.angle_gamma   90.00
#
_symmetry.space_group_name_H-M   'P 1'
#
loop_
_entity.id
_entity.type
_entity.pdbx_description
1 polymer ?
#
loop_
_entity_poly.entity_id
_entity_poly.type
_entity_poly.pdbx_seq_one_letter_code
_entity_poly.pdbx_strand_id
1 'polypeptide(L)'
;MKQILYSVCLFISIITNAQSFVNTSAYDKKSETTLAVTDSIISISWPTGNNTYSKLLLDLSAHKPLFKAVSCGTKTSLIDIANNIDPAFILTVGKRDLVSQNGWNIFFDKVPLKPHQSYVVNLSKDSAAVITEGAHTIVRIYNMQAASFSGALEITLYNRSPLFNIAAVLSTNIDSTAILYDAGLTSKTDNWNNIDWFDTGNHFIQVPFNSNDTAKNAEVKYRTIAAENADGSIAVFPAPHQYFYPLDEAFNLKFSWYGNNYRNMFDGYGIGIRQEPQGDKRFVPWFNAPPGTKQRLSFFCLISANNAMQNLNTVKKFTHDDYYVALPGYKTMCSHFHNEFIMKVVLAGKPIPEHPNFVNVFKNTGVDIVHLAEFHYTAHPKGPDSTRLNELNALFTQCRRLSDDSFLLLPGEEPNEFFGGHWLAFFPKPVYWIMSRNTGVPFEETTQQYGKVYHVGDTTDMFNLLKHENGLAWTAHSRTKGSVGYPDNYKNTSFFTSDHFLGAAWKAMPADLSQPRLGKRVFDLMDDMNNWGLKKHVLGEADLFSIEPENEMYAHLNVNYLQLKTLPKFDDGWQPVLDVLQQGKFFTTTGEILIPSFTVNGKTTSEAAQLDANGNAKINMHLNWTFPLQYVEIISGDGEYVYRDSISLNNTAAFGDKDFSFNINLKNKKWVRAEVWDVAVNGAFTQTVWLK
;
A
#
# COMPACT_ATOMS: atom_id res chain seq x y z
N MET A 1 64.81 -60.06 5.75
CA MET A 1 64.40 -59.09 4.68
C MET A 1 62.89 -58.98 4.66
N LYS A 2 62.37 -57.91 5.23
CA LYS A 2 60.90 -57.59 5.19
C LYS A 2 60.72 -56.61 4.08
N GLN A 3 59.95 -56.96 3.04
CA GLN A 3 59.49 -56.04 1.99
C GLN A 3 58.28 -55.30 2.50
N ILE A 4 58.34 -53.95 2.51
CA ILE A 4 57.27 -53.08 2.82
C ILE A 4 56.64 -52.68 1.47
N LEU A 5 55.38 -53.09 1.24
CA LEU A 5 54.54 -52.69 0.07
C LEU A 5 53.93 -51.39 0.39
N TYR A 6 54.26 -50.29 -0.32
CA TYR A 6 53.53 -49.00 -0.30
C TYR A 6 52.37 -49.06 -1.29
N SER A 7 51.12 -49.08 -0.79
CA SER A 7 49.92 -48.83 -1.58
C SER A 7 49.72 -47.33 -1.70
N VAL A 8 49.87 -46.79 -2.89
CA VAL A 8 49.50 -45.40 -3.24
C VAL A 8 48.02 -45.42 -3.60
N CYS A 9 47.17 -44.92 -2.71
CA CYS A 9 45.77 -44.63 -3.02
C CYS A 9 45.68 -43.32 -3.80
N LEU A 10 45.41 -43.40 -5.10
CA LEU A 10 45.07 -42.25 -5.93
C LEU A 10 43.62 -41.84 -5.58
N PHE A 11 43.45 -40.76 -4.84
CA PHE A 11 42.13 -40.12 -4.70
C PHE A 11 41.83 -39.35 -6.00
N ILE A 12 41.06 -39.95 -6.89
CA ILE A 12 40.42 -39.20 -7.99
C ILE A 12 39.20 -38.49 -7.40
N SER A 13 39.34 -37.20 -7.11
CA SER A 13 38.20 -36.34 -6.81
C SER A 13 37.36 -36.15 -8.10
N ILE A 14 36.31 -36.94 -8.22
CA ILE A 14 35.28 -36.71 -9.24
C ILE A 14 34.52 -35.44 -8.80
N ILE A 15 34.87 -34.32 -9.40
CA ILE A 15 34.03 -33.13 -9.32
C ILE A 15 32.75 -33.43 -10.16
N THR A 16 31.74 -33.97 -9.51
CA THR A 16 30.42 -34.03 -10.10
C THR A 16 29.86 -32.60 -10.13
N ASN A 17 29.94 -31.94 -11.28
CA ASN A 17 29.12 -30.77 -11.52
C ASN A 17 27.67 -31.26 -11.42
N ALA A 18 26.98 -30.96 -10.33
CA ALA A 18 25.54 -31.19 -10.21
C ALA A 18 24.85 -30.32 -11.29
N GLN A 19 24.31 -30.97 -12.31
CA GLN A 19 23.55 -30.29 -13.36
C GLN A 19 22.26 -29.77 -12.74
N SER A 20 22.02 -28.45 -12.85
CA SER A 20 20.81 -27.83 -12.32
C SER A 20 19.58 -28.42 -13.03
N PHE A 21 18.61 -28.85 -12.25
CA PHE A 21 17.37 -29.39 -12.79
C PHE A 21 16.35 -28.25 -12.99
N VAL A 22 15.86 -28.08 -14.21
CA VAL A 22 14.79 -27.09 -14.54
C VAL A 22 13.50 -27.83 -14.90
N ASN A 23 12.50 -27.68 -14.05
CA ASN A 23 11.16 -28.23 -14.28
C ASN A 23 10.31 -27.28 -15.11
N THR A 24 9.90 -27.69 -16.29
CA THR A 24 9.03 -26.91 -17.22
C THR A 24 7.65 -27.54 -17.39
N SER A 25 7.24 -28.48 -16.55
CA SER A 25 5.96 -29.19 -16.69
C SER A 25 4.73 -28.29 -16.55
N ALA A 26 4.86 -27.19 -15.81
CA ALA A 26 3.80 -26.19 -15.60
C ALA A 26 3.91 -24.96 -16.53
N TYR A 27 4.82 -25.00 -17.50
CA TYR A 27 4.94 -23.97 -18.51
C TYR A 27 4.01 -24.26 -19.70
N ASP A 28 3.14 -23.30 -20.01
CA ASP A 28 2.29 -23.37 -21.20
C ASP A 28 3.06 -22.92 -22.45
N LYS A 29 3.35 -23.87 -23.34
CA LYS A 29 4.03 -23.62 -24.63
C LYS A 29 3.23 -22.72 -25.59
N LYS A 30 1.94 -22.50 -25.32
CA LYS A 30 1.08 -21.59 -26.10
C LYS A 30 1.09 -20.16 -25.53
N SER A 31 1.77 -19.93 -24.42
CA SER A 31 1.92 -18.57 -23.87
C SER A 31 2.66 -17.65 -24.85
N GLU A 32 2.49 -16.34 -24.71
CA GLU A 32 3.21 -15.35 -25.51
C GLU A 32 4.72 -15.30 -25.17
N THR A 33 5.10 -15.84 -24.01
CA THR A 33 6.49 -15.98 -23.57
C THR A 33 7.18 -17.11 -24.33
N THR A 34 8.43 -16.93 -24.73
CA THR A 34 9.25 -17.98 -25.35
C THR A 34 10.30 -18.47 -24.37
N LEU A 35 10.34 -19.78 -24.15
CA LEU A 35 11.26 -20.44 -23.22
C LEU A 35 12.18 -21.41 -23.98
N ALA A 36 13.48 -21.36 -23.68
CA ALA A 36 14.44 -22.38 -24.01
C ALA A 36 15.33 -22.67 -22.80
N VAL A 37 15.57 -23.96 -22.54
CA VAL A 37 16.45 -24.43 -21.47
C VAL A 37 17.55 -25.28 -22.09
N THR A 38 18.82 -24.94 -21.83
CA THR A 38 19.99 -25.67 -22.29
C THR A 38 20.98 -25.76 -21.14
N ASP A 39 21.27 -26.94 -20.68
CA ASP A 39 22.11 -27.22 -19.51
C ASP A 39 21.63 -26.44 -18.26
N SER A 40 22.44 -25.48 -17.78
CA SER A 40 22.12 -24.61 -16.64
C SER A 40 21.55 -23.25 -17.06
N ILE A 41 21.30 -23.02 -18.36
CA ILE A 41 20.85 -21.74 -18.88
C ILE A 41 19.35 -21.78 -19.14
N ILE A 42 18.62 -20.83 -18.57
CA ILE A 42 17.23 -20.52 -18.91
C ILE A 42 17.22 -19.27 -19.78
N SER A 43 16.80 -19.38 -21.03
CA SER A 43 16.55 -18.26 -21.93
C SER A 43 15.04 -18.02 -22.01
N ILE A 44 14.58 -16.88 -21.53
CA ILE A 44 13.17 -16.54 -21.50
C ILE A 44 12.96 -15.14 -22.06
N SER A 45 12.05 -15.02 -23.06
CA SER A 45 11.70 -13.73 -23.67
C SER A 45 10.19 -13.55 -23.70
N TRP A 46 9.73 -12.32 -23.53
CA TRP A 46 8.31 -11.98 -23.51
C TRP A 46 8.05 -10.69 -24.30
N PRO A 47 6.83 -10.54 -24.87
CA PRO A 47 6.44 -9.31 -25.53
C PRO A 47 6.24 -8.19 -24.49
N THR A 48 6.70 -6.99 -24.79
CA THR A 48 6.55 -5.82 -23.90
C THR A 48 5.60 -4.76 -24.46
N GLY A 49 4.98 -5.03 -25.60
CA GLY A 49 4.07 -4.15 -26.32
C GLY A 49 4.72 -3.54 -27.58
N ASN A 50 3.90 -3.05 -28.54
CA ASN A 50 4.34 -2.35 -29.74
C ASN A 50 5.48 -3.06 -30.54
N ASN A 51 5.38 -4.39 -30.70
CA ASN A 51 6.39 -5.23 -31.34
C ASN A 51 7.77 -5.23 -30.64
N THR A 52 7.84 -4.78 -29.40
CA THR A 52 9.03 -4.87 -28.56
C THR A 52 9.01 -6.13 -27.70
N TYR A 53 10.20 -6.59 -27.35
CA TYR A 53 10.43 -7.78 -26.53
C TYR A 53 11.53 -7.48 -25.52
N SER A 54 11.43 -8.13 -24.36
CA SER A 54 12.54 -8.25 -23.41
C SER A 54 12.94 -9.72 -23.25
N LYS A 55 14.17 -9.93 -22.82
CA LYS A 55 14.75 -11.26 -22.63
C LYS A 55 15.63 -11.29 -21.39
N LEU A 56 15.49 -12.34 -20.61
CA LEU A 56 16.41 -12.70 -19.56
C LEU A 56 17.16 -13.98 -19.94
N LEU A 57 18.47 -13.96 -19.81
CA LEU A 57 19.32 -15.15 -19.90
C LEU A 57 19.84 -15.44 -18.51
N LEU A 58 19.25 -16.46 -17.84
CA LEU A 58 19.56 -16.83 -16.48
C LEU A 58 20.56 -18.00 -16.46
N ASP A 59 21.65 -17.86 -15.70
CA ASP A 59 22.67 -18.88 -15.51
C ASP A 59 22.55 -19.49 -14.12
N LEU A 60 22.15 -20.74 -14.05
CA LEU A 60 22.03 -21.50 -12.81
C LEU A 60 23.34 -22.16 -12.36
N SER A 61 24.44 -21.97 -13.10
CA SER A 61 25.75 -22.49 -12.70
C SER A 61 26.21 -21.88 -11.38
N ALA A 62 26.81 -22.69 -10.52
CA ALA A 62 27.42 -22.21 -9.29
C ALA A 62 28.45 -21.11 -9.57
N HIS A 63 28.52 -20.11 -8.70
CA HIS A 63 29.49 -18.99 -8.76
C HIS A 63 29.41 -18.09 -10.02
N LYS A 64 28.41 -18.26 -10.88
CA LYS A 64 28.14 -17.31 -11.97
C LYS A 64 27.02 -16.35 -11.55
N PRO A 65 27.00 -15.10 -12.06
CA PRO A 65 25.86 -14.23 -11.87
C PRO A 65 24.58 -14.84 -12.44
N LEU A 66 23.45 -14.62 -11.77
CA LEU A 66 22.16 -15.21 -12.18
C LEU A 66 21.70 -14.64 -13.51
N PHE A 67 21.68 -13.33 -13.68
CA PHE A 67 21.36 -12.69 -14.95
C PHE A 67 22.62 -12.59 -15.80
N LYS A 68 22.86 -13.60 -16.63
CA LYS A 68 23.96 -13.59 -17.59
C LYS A 68 23.80 -12.44 -18.60
N ALA A 69 22.57 -12.16 -19.03
CA ALA A 69 22.20 -11.01 -19.83
C ALA A 69 20.76 -10.59 -19.57
N VAL A 70 20.52 -9.27 -19.66
CA VAL A 70 19.21 -8.62 -19.66
C VAL A 70 19.13 -7.81 -20.94
N SER A 71 18.19 -8.14 -21.81
CA SER A 71 18.12 -7.57 -23.16
C SER A 71 16.74 -7.04 -23.48
N CYS A 72 16.63 -6.02 -24.33
CA CYS A 72 15.38 -5.56 -24.92
C CYS A 72 15.57 -5.10 -26.37
N GLY A 73 14.47 -4.98 -27.10
CA GLY A 73 14.49 -4.56 -28.50
C GLY A 73 13.32 -5.11 -29.31
N THR A 74 13.53 -5.41 -30.58
CA THR A 74 12.56 -6.12 -31.40
C THR A 74 12.77 -7.63 -31.29
N LYS A 75 11.79 -8.44 -31.71
CA LYS A 75 11.89 -9.91 -31.65
C LYS A 75 13.12 -10.47 -32.38
N THR A 76 13.57 -9.79 -33.43
CA THR A 76 14.70 -10.23 -34.29
C THR A 76 16.01 -9.50 -33.96
N SER A 77 15.96 -8.44 -33.13
CA SER A 77 17.15 -7.63 -32.79
C SER A 77 17.01 -7.17 -31.33
N LEU A 78 17.51 -8.01 -30.41
CA LEU A 78 17.62 -7.70 -28.99
C LEU A 78 19.03 -7.18 -28.71
N ILE A 79 19.11 -6.15 -27.90
CA ILE A 79 20.36 -5.53 -27.43
C ILE A 79 20.49 -5.81 -25.93
N ASP A 80 21.67 -6.21 -25.48
CA ASP A 80 21.96 -6.43 -24.07
C ASP A 80 22.13 -5.09 -23.36
N ILE A 81 21.21 -4.80 -22.45
CA ILE A 81 21.26 -3.58 -21.61
C ILE A 81 22.21 -3.80 -20.43
N ALA A 82 22.30 -5.04 -19.92
CA ALA A 82 23.19 -5.34 -18.83
C ALA A 82 23.60 -6.81 -18.85
N ASN A 83 24.81 -7.09 -18.32
CA ASN A 83 25.40 -8.42 -18.26
C ASN A 83 25.93 -8.71 -16.87
N ASN A 84 25.88 -9.98 -16.46
CA ASN A 84 26.45 -10.48 -15.21
C ASN A 84 25.95 -9.72 -13.96
N ILE A 85 24.64 -9.66 -13.81
CA ILE A 85 23.94 -9.01 -12.69
C ILE A 85 23.34 -10.08 -11.77
N ASP A 86 23.36 -9.83 -10.46
CA ASP A 86 22.66 -10.63 -9.46
C ASP A 86 21.54 -9.83 -8.78
N PRO A 87 20.36 -10.43 -8.55
CA PRO A 87 19.41 -9.89 -7.60
C PRO A 87 19.95 -10.07 -6.19
N ALA A 88 19.92 -9.02 -5.40
CA ALA A 88 20.50 -9.00 -4.07
C ALA A 88 19.46 -8.59 -3.03
N PHE A 89 19.44 -9.27 -1.88
CA PHE A 89 18.53 -9.01 -0.77
C PHE A 89 19.28 -9.00 0.56
N ILE A 90 18.97 -8.03 1.42
CA ILE A 90 19.33 -8.01 2.83
C ILE A 90 18.03 -8.19 3.62
N LEU A 91 17.99 -9.19 4.47
CA LEU A 91 16.90 -9.42 5.42
C LEU A 91 17.33 -8.96 6.81
N THR A 92 16.67 -7.96 7.36
CA THR A 92 16.85 -7.54 8.75
C THR A 92 15.79 -8.23 9.61
N VAL A 93 16.23 -9.01 10.60
CA VAL A 93 15.39 -9.83 11.47
C VAL A 93 15.46 -9.30 12.90
N GLY A 94 14.33 -9.10 13.53
CA GLY A 94 14.20 -8.67 14.91
C GLY A 94 13.07 -9.39 15.65
N LYS A 95 12.78 -8.93 16.86
CA LYS A 95 11.75 -9.48 17.74
C LYS A 95 10.48 -8.69 17.67
N ARG A 96 9.36 -9.40 17.86
CA ARG A 96 8.03 -8.84 18.04
C ARG A 96 7.51 -9.22 19.43
N ASP A 97 7.06 -8.26 20.23
CA ASP A 97 6.44 -8.53 21.52
C ASP A 97 4.95 -8.86 21.33
N LEU A 98 4.61 -10.13 21.44
CA LEU A 98 3.23 -10.62 21.27
C LEU A 98 2.42 -10.58 22.58
N VAL A 99 3.05 -10.33 23.74
CA VAL A 99 2.41 -10.43 25.06
C VAL A 99 1.57 -9.20 25.37
N SER A 100 2.02 -8.02 24.94
CA SER A 100 1.41 -6.75 25.31
C SER A 100 0.11 -6.41 24.57
N GLN A 101 -0.20 -7.08 23.43
CA GLN A 101 -1.31 -6.70 22.55
C GLN A 101 -1.76 -7.83 21.63
N ASN A 102 -2.68 -8.63 21.94
CA ASN A 102 -3.44 -9.53 21.05
C ASN A 102 -2.66 -10.26 19.92
N GLY A 103 -1.45 -10.76 20.21
CA GLY A 103 -0.69 -11.59 19.27
C GLY A 103 -0.26 -10.87 18.00
N TRP A 104 -0.44 -11.51 16.86
CA TRP A 104 0.03 -11.02 15.55
C TRP A 104 -0.76 -9.84 14.96
N ASN A 105 -1.75 -9.32 15.65
CA ASN A 105 -2.45 -8.09 15.27
C ASN A 105 -1.66 -6.81 15.61
N ILE A 106 -0.53 -6.95 16.31
CA ILE A 106 0.37 -5.87 16.64
C ILE A 106 1.23 -5.53 15.42
N PHE A 107 1.41 -4.25 15.18
CA PHE A 107 2.48 -3.81 14.29
C PHE A 107 3.32 -2.66 14.87
N PHE A 108 2.86 -2.00 15.92
CA PHE A 108 3.66 -1.07 16.69
C PHE A 108 3.97 -1.65 18.06
N ASP A 109 5.18 -2.14 18.22
CA ASP A 109 5.72 -2.45 19.52
C ASP A 109 6.36 -1.18 20.09
N LYS A 110 5.83 -0.68 21.17
CA LYS A 110 6.43 0.45 21.90
C LYS A 110 7.63 0.05 22.76
N VAL A 111 8.35 -0.99 22.36
CA VAL A 111 9.56 -1.42 23.08
C VAL A 111 10.76 -0.71 22.45
N PRO A 112 11.37 0.25 23.12
CA PRO A 112 12.55 0.90 22.60
C PRO A 112 13.71 -0.07 22.46
N LEU A 113 14.54 0.10 21.41
CA LEU A 113 15.79 -0.62 21.21
C LEU A 113 15.66 -2.14 21.10
N LYS A 114 14.72 -2.63 20.29
CA LYS A 114 14.68 -4.06 19.98
C LYS A 114 15.95 -4.47 19.23
N PRO A 115 16.64 -5.53 19.69
CA PRO A 115 17.77 -6.05 18.93
C PRO A 115 17.29 -6.59 17.58
N HIS A 116 17.96 -6.19 16.52
CA HIS A 116 17.78 -6.71 15.18
C HIS A 116 19.13 -6.91 14.50
N GLN A 117 19.19 -7.82 13.56
CA GLN A 117 20.40 -8.14 12.80
C GLN A 117 20.07 -8.33 11.32
N SER A 118 20.96 -7.84 10.48
CA SER A 118 20.84 -7.95 9.04
C SER A 118 21.67 -9.11 8.49
N TYR A 119 21.11 -9.80 7.48
CA TYR A 119 21.72 -10.97 6.83
C TYR A 119 21.59 -10.83 5.32
N VAL A 120 22.63 -11.19 4.58
CA VAL A 120 22.51 -11.39 3.14
C VAL A 120 21.66 -12.63 2.89
N VAL A 121 20.72 -12.52 1.95
CA VAL A 121 19.95 -13.68 1.51
C VAL A 121 20.73 -14.41 0.43
N ASN A 122 21.16 -15.63 0.74
CA ASN A 122 21.94 -16.46 -0.16
C ASN A 122 21.04 -17.30 -1.04
N LEU A 123 21.36 -17.43 -2.32
CA LEU A 123 20.68 -18.25 -3.30
C LEU A 123 21.60 -19.38 -3.78
N SER A 124 21.22 -20.65 -3.51
CA SER A 124 21.79 -21.81 -4.19
C SER A 124 20.97 -22.10 -5.45
N LYS A 125 21.59 -22.12 -6.61
CA LYS A 125 20.88 -22.26 -7.90
C LYS A 125 20.76 -23.72 -8.32
N ASP A 126 20.41 -24.61 -7.39
CA ASP A 126 20.44 -26.06 -7.61
C ASP A 126 19.30 -26.57 -8.50
N SER A 127 18.15 -25.91 -8.42
CA SER A 127 16.97 -26.29 -9.19
C SER A 127 16.06 -25.09 -9.44
N ALA A 128 15.27 -25.16 -10.54
CA ALA A 128 14.31 -24.15 -10.88
C ALA A 128 13.01 -24.75 -11.46
N ALA A 129 11.93 -23.99 -11.46
CA ALA A 129 10.70 -24.30 -12.18
C ALA A 129 10.27 -23.10 -13.00
N VAL A 130 9.69 -23.34 -14.17
CA VAL A 130 9.02 -22.30 -14.98
C VAL A 130 7.54 -22.62 -15.03
N ILE A 131 6.72 -21.65 -14.63
CA ILE A 131 5.28 -21.79 -14.43
C ILE A 131 4.58 -20.69 -15.23
N THR A 132 3.49 -21.00 -15.90
CA THR A 132 2.64 -20.01 -16.57
C THR A 132 1.31 -19.88 -15.81
N GLU A 133 0.93 -18.65 -15.50
CA GLU A 133 -0.33 -18.29 -14.85
C GLU A 133 -1.00 -17.15 -15.65
N GLY A 134 -1.83 -17.54 -16.63
CA GLY A 134 -2.42 -16.56 -17.56
C GLY A 134 -1.36 -15.88 -18.43
N ALA A 135 -1.29 -14.55 -18.40
CA ALA A 135 -0.26 -13.76 -19.10
C ALA A 135 1.03 -13.60 -18.30
N HIS A 136 1.14 -14.22 -17.12
CA HIS A 136 2.34 -14.18 -16.30
C HIS A 136 3.18 -15.45 -16.50
N THR A 137 4.51 -15.28 -16.52
CA THR A 137 5.44 -16.40 -16.47
C THR A 137 6.37 -16.23 -15.29
N ILE A 138 6.43 -17.22 -14.42
CA ILE A 138 7.20 -17.21 -13.16
C ILE A 138 8.36 -18.17 -13.31
N VAL A 139 9.59 -17.68 -13.14
CA VAL A 139 10.78 -18.51 -12.95
C VAL A 139 11.04 -18.57 -11.45
N ARG A 140 10.88 -19.74 -10.86
CA ARG A 140 11.14 -19.98 -9.44
C ARG A 140 12.42 -20.75 -9.28
N ILE A 141 13.39 -20.17 -8.56
CA ILE A 141 14.70 -20.77 -8.27
C ILE A 141 14.74 -21.09 -6.78
N TYR A 142 14.97 -22.35 -6.46
CA TYR A 142 14.85 -22.87 -5.10
C TYR A 142 16.14 -22.65 -4.28
N ASN A 143 16.03 -22.87 -2.96
CA ASN A 143 17.11 -22.84 -1.98
C ASN A 143 17.68 -21.43 -1.72
N MET A 144 16.78 -20.48 -1.39
CA MET A 144 17.18 -19.24 -0.71
C MET A 144 17.22 -19.43 0.80
N GLN A 145 18.21 -18.80 1.46
CA GLN A 145 18.38 -18.86 2.92
C GLN A 145 18.92 -17.54 3.50
N ALA A 146 18.37 -17.14 4.64
CA ALA A 146 18.88 -16.02 5.46
C ALA A 146 18.49 -16.23 6.93
N ALA A 147 19.45 -16.35 7.84
CA ALA A 147 19.19 -16.69 9.26
C ALA A 147 18.28 -17.93 9.39
N SER A 148 17.11 -17.79 10.04
CA SER A 148 16.10 -18.85 10.19
C SER A 148 15.10 -18.92 9.03
N PHE A 149 15.23 -18.08 8.01
CA PHE A 149 14.33 -18.03 6.87
C PHE A 149 14.86 -18.87 5.72
N SER A 150 13.95 -19.59 5.06
CA SER A 150 14.22 -20.36 3.85
C SER A 150 13.10 -20.20 2.83
N GLY A 151 13.43 -20.41 1.54
CA GLY A 151 12.43 -20.29 0.47
C GLY A 151 13.01 -20.30 -0.94
N ALA A 152 12.48 -19.44 -1.81
CA ALA A 152 12.83 -19.39 -3.22
C ALA A 152 12.89 -17.95 -3.74
N LEU A 153 13.68 -17.73 -4.80
CA LEU A 153 13.60 -16.56 -5.65
C LEU A 153 12.52 -16.75 -6.69
N GLU A 154 11.66 -15.78 -6.88
CA GLU A 154 10.68 -15.73 -7.96
C GLU A 154 10.95 -14.53 -8.87
N ILE A 155 11.05 -14.77 -10.17
CA ILE A 155 11.11 -13.75 -11.21
C ILE A 155 9.83 -13.88 -12.02
N THR A 156 8.96 -12.87 -11.93
CA THR A 156 7.66 -12.85 -12.61
C THR A 156 7.69 -11.89 -13.77
N LEU A 157 7.45 -12.38 -14.98
CA LEU A 157 7.37 -11.62 -16.23
C LEU A 157 5.91 -11.37 -16.58
N TYR A 158 5.59 -10.16 -17.00
CA TYR A 158 4.24 -9.75 -17.35
C TYR A 158 4.15 -9.49 -18.85
N ASN A 159 3.43 -10.34 -19.59
CA ASN A 159 3.27 -10.17 -21.03
C ASN A 159 2.65 -8.80 -21.37
N ARG A 160 3.12 -8.20 -22.44
CA ARG A 160 2.70 -6.88 -22.94
C ARG A 160 3.09 -5.73 -22.00
N SER A 161 4.10 -5.95 -21.15
CA SER A 161 4.70 -4.92 -20.30
C SER A 161 6.21 -5.13 -20.21
N PRO A 162 7.03 -4.05 -20.24
CA PRO A 162 8.46 -4.15 -19.95
C PRO A 162 8.77 -4.39 -18.48
N LEU A 163 7.73 -4.43 -17.65
CA LEU A 163 7.78 -4.67 -16.22
C LEU A 163 8.08 -6.14 -15.91
N PHE A 164 8.92 -6.40 -14.94
CA PHE A 164 9.03 -7.69 -14.27
C PHE A 164 9.27 -7.51 -12.78
N ASN A 165 8.93 -8.51 -11.99
CA ASN A 165 9.09 -8.50 -10.54
C ASN A 165 10.12 -9.52 -10.11
N ILE A 166 10.95 -9.18 -9.14
CA ILE A 166 11.90 -10.08 -8.48
C ILE A 166 11.54 -10.14 -7.00
N ALA A 167 11.32 -11.34 -6.45
CA ALA A 167 10.93 -11.51 -5.07
C ALA A 167 11.69 -12.65 -4.40
N ALA A 168 12.24 -12.40 -3.22
CA ALA A 168 12.62 -13.45 -2.28
C ALA A 168 11.38 -13.84 -1.48
N VAL A 169 10.85 -15.04 -1.69
CA VAL A 169 9.69 -15.59 -0.98
C VAL A 169 10.19 -16.51 0.11
N LEU A 170 10.21 -16.01 1.35
CA LEU A 170 10.86 -16.64 2.49
C LEU A 170 9.88 -16.91 3.63
N SER A 171 10.10 -17.95 4.40
CA SER A 171 9.35 -18.26 5.61
C SER A 171 10.25 -18.72 6.73
N THR A 172 9.80 -18.57 7.97
CA THR A 172 10.44 -19.06 9.19
C THR A 172 9.42 -19.78 10.06
N ASN A 173 9.89 -20.71 10.89
CA ASN A 173 9.08 -21.33 11.95
C ASN A 173 9.35 -20.70 13.33
N ILE A 174 10.20 -19.69 13.40
CA ILE A 174 10.49 -18.99 14.66
C ILE A 174 9.36 -18.02 14.96
N ASP A 175 8.77 -18.15 16.15
CA ASP A 175 7.72 -17.26 16.63
C ASP A 175 8.26 -15.87 17.02
N SER A 176 7.36 -14.91 17.17
CA SER A 176 7.66 -13.54 17.61
C SER A 176 8.73 -12.86 16.76
N THR A 177 8.68 -13.06 15.44
CA THR A 177 9.64 -12.52 14.48
C THR A 177 9.06 -11.36 13.68
N ALA A 178 9.87 -10.31 13.51
CA ALA A 178 9.57 -9.19 12.63
C ALA A 178 10.74 -8.92 11.69
N ILE A 179 10.46 -8.36 10.52
CA ILE A 179 11.46 -8.18 9.46
C ILE A 179 11.38 -6.81 8.79
N LEU A 180 12.53 -6.43 8.19
CA LEU A 180 12.67 -5.43 7.14
C LEU A 180 13.47 -6.04 6.00
N TYR A 181 13.48 -5.41 4.83
CA TYR A 181 14.37 -5.82 3.76
C TYR A 181 14.85 -4.67 2.89
N ASP A 182 16.08 -4.80 2.39
CA ASP A 182 16.60 -4.02 1.28
C ASP A 182 16.77 -4.96 0.10
N ALA A 183 16.63 -4.45 -1.12
CA ALA A 183 16.77 -5.27 -2.32
C ALA A 183 17.31 -4.45 -3.49
N GLY A 184 17.83 -5.13 -4.52
CA GLY A 184 18.28 -4.46 -5.72
C GLY A 184 19.01 -5.39 -6.68
N LEU A 185 19.74 -4.78 -7.59
CA LEU A 185 20.59 -5.43 -8.58
C LEU A 185 22.05 -5.05 -8.32
N THR A 186 22.95 -6.03 -8.30
CA THR A 186 24.39 -5.83 -8.12
C THR A 186 25.19 -6.46 -9.26
N SER A 187 26.34 -5.91 -9.56
CA SER A 187 27.28 -6.44 -10.56
C SER A 187 28.72 -6.16 -10.19
N LYS A 188 29.60 -7.10 -10.54
CA LYS A 188 31.06 -6.93 -10.47
C LYS A 188 31.66 -6.41 -11.78
N THR A 189 30.83 -6.28 -12.82
CA THR A 189 31.22 -5.73 -14.12
C THR A 189 30.67 -4.33 -14.29
N ASP A 190 31.41 -3.50 -14.99
CA ASP A 190 30.99 -2.11 -15.31
C ASP A 190 29.93 -2.16 -16.41
N ASN A 191 28.67 -2.07 -16.00
CA ASN A 191 27.50 -2.10 -16.90
C ASN A 191 26.98 -0.71 -17.25
N TRP A 192 27.31 0.30 -16.47
CA TRP A 192 26.58 1.56 -16.45
C TRP A 192 27.46 2.76 -16.78
N ASN A 193 26.87 3.79 -17.37
CA ASN A 193 27.47 5.09 -17.56
C ASN A 193 27.00 6.07 -16.48
N ASN A 194 25.71 6.00 -16.11
CA ASN A 194 25.10 6.89 -15.12
C ASN A 194 24.12 6.14 -14.22
N ILE A 195 23.88 6.75 -13.05
CA ILE A 195 22.79 6.41 -12.14
C ILE A 195 21.90 7.63 -12.02
N ASP A 196 20.59 7.45 -12.18
CA ASP A 196 19.64 8.52 -12.43
C ASP A 196 18.38 8.37 -11.56
N TRP A 197 17.82 9.52 -11.13
CA TRP A 197 16.54 9.55 -10.42
C TRP A 197 15.93 10.96 -10.46
N PHE A 198 14.67 11.09 -10.06
CA PHE A 198 14.12 12.38 -9.66
C PHE A 198 14.30 12.56 -8.15
N ASP A 199 14.86 13.70 -7.72
CA ASP A 199 14.94 14.05 -6.31
C ASP A 199 13.56 14.45 -5.73
N THR A 200 13.48 14.70 -4.43
CA THR A 200 12.23 15.10 -3.75
C THR A 200 11.68 16.44 -4.23
N GLY A 201 12.52 17.30 -4.80
CA GLY A 201 12.12 18.53 -5.49
C GLY A 201 11.67 18.32 -6.95
N ASN A 202 11.62 17.07 -7.41
CA ASN A 202 11.29 16.69 -8.80
C ASN A 202 12.32 17.17 -9.84
N HIS A 203 13.59 17.36 -9.44
CA HIS A 203 14.68 17.62 -10.37
C HIS A 203 15.28 16.31 -10.83
N PHE A 204 15.58 16.21 -12.13
CA PHE A 204 16.30 15.05 -12.66
C PHE A 204 17.77 15.12 -12.24
N ILE A 205 18.22 14.11 -11.53
CA ILE A 205 19.58 13.93 -11.04
C ILE A 205 20.25 12.85 -11.88
N GLN A 206 21.45 13.12 -12.35
CA GLN A 206 22.30 12.18 -13.08
C GLN A 206 23.68 12.16 -12.46
N VAL A 207 24.12 10.99 -12.01
CA VAL A 207 25.43 10.79 -11.40
C VAL A 207 26.25 9.86 -12.28
N PRO A 208 27.42 10.29 -12.77
CA PRO A 208 28.31 9.42 -13.55
C PRO A 208 28.69 8.18 -12.74
N PHE A 209 28.71 7.03 -13.38
CA PHE A 209 29.15 5.78 -12.79
C PHE A 209 30.63 5.86 -12.43
N ASN A 210 30.98 5.39 -11.22
CA ASN A 210 32.36 5.24 -10.78
C ASN A 210 32.45 3.98 -9.90
N SER A 211 33.13 2.98 -10.40
CA SER A 211 33.30 1.67 -9.70
C SER A 211 33.99 1.77 -8.33
N ASN A 212 34.63 2.88 -8.00
CA ASN A 212 35.25 3.13 -6.70
C ASN A 212 34.31 3.85 -5.71
N ASP A 213 33.16 4.32 -6.15
CA ASP A 213 32.22 5.02 -5.27
C ASP A 213 31.61 4.05 -4.25
N THR A 214 31.82 4.33 -2.98
CA THR A 214 31.11 3.61 -1.91
C THR A 214 29.61 3.87 -2.00
N ALA A 215 28.80 2.91 -1.55
CA ALA A 215 27.36 3.02 -1.63
C ALA A 215 26.81 4.24 -0.87
N LYS A 216 25.87 4.92 -1.49
CA LYS A 216 25.16 6.10 -0.99
C LYS A 216 23.66 5.83 -0.97
N ASN A 217 22.95 6.48 -0.03
CA ASN A 217 21.51 6.49 0.00
C ASN A 217 21.00 7.74 -0.74
N ALA A 218 19.99 7.57 -1.57
CA ALA A 218 19.36 8.65 -2.34
C ALA A 218 17.92 8.91 -1.86
N GLU A 219 17.60 10.18 -1.69
CA GLU A 219 16.22 10.65 -1.53
C GLU A 219 15.61 10.78 -2.92
N VAL A 220 14.64 9.93 -3.20
CA VAL A 220 14.06 9.82 -4.53
C VAL A 220 12.56 10.11 -4.49
N LYS A 221 12.07 10.85 -5.48
CA LYS A 221 10.65 10.95 -5.77
C LYS A 221 10.21 9.75 -6.62
N TYR A 222 8.93 9.43 -6.60
CA TYR A 222 8.37 8.27 -7.31
C TYR A 222 9.02 6.93 -6.93
N ARG A 223 9.76 6.87 -5.81
CA ARG A 223 10.35 5.64 -5.22
C ARG A 223 11.29 4.89 -6.17
N THR A 224 11.82 5.54 -7.19
CA THR A 224 12.49 4.90 -8.33
C THR A 224 13.91 5.41 -8.52
N ILE A 225 14.84 4.48 -8.77
CA ILE A 225 16.20 4.74 -9.23
C ILE A 225 16.47 3.96 -10.51
N ALA A 226 17.26 4.50 -11.43
CA ALA A 226 17.62 3.85 -12.68
C ALA A 226 19.13 3.85 -12.89
N ALA A 227 19.59 2.89 -13.66
CA ALA A 227 20.95 2.86 -14.20
C ALA A 227 20.89 2.81 -15.73
N GLU A 228 21.74 3.57 -16.41
CA GLU A 228 21.77 3.64 -17.88
C GLU A 228 23.17 3.44 -18.45
N ASN A 229 23.20 2.99 -19.69
CA ASN A 229 24.37 3.00 -20.56
C ASN A 229 23.97 3.42 -22.00
N ALA A 230 24.87 3.24 -22.95
CA ALA A 230 24.63 3.63 -24.36
C ALA A 230 23.49 2.82 -25.02
N ASP A 231 23.18 1.64 -24.53
CA ASP A 231 22.23 0.68 -25.12
C ASP A 231 20.83 0.75 -24.50
N GLY A 232 20.69 1.39 -23.32
CA GLY A 232 19.41 1.54 -22.63
C GLY A 232 19.53 1.68 -21.11
N SER A 233 18.45 1.37 -20.40
CA SER A 233 18.37 1.57 -18.96
C SER A 233 17.51 0.52 -18.25
N ILE A 234 17.80 0.32 -16.96
CA ILE A 234 16.96 -0.46 -16.01
C ILE A 234 16.56 0.45 -14.87
N ALA A 235 15.26 0.55 -14.59
CA ALA A 235 14.72 1.20 -13.40
C ALA A 235 14.36 0.14 -12.34
N VAL A 236 14.58 0.47 -11.07
CA VAL A 236 14.29 -0.36 -9.89
C VAL A 236 13.41 0.41 -8.93
N PHE A 237 12.29 -0.17 -8.48
CA PHE A 237 11.33 0.45 -7.59
C PHE A 237 10.50 -0.57 -6.79
N PRO A 238 9.97 -0.22 -5.59
CA PRO A 238 9.13 -1.10 -4.81
C PRO A 238 7.67 -1.06 -5.27
N ALA A 239 6.84 -1.95 -4.72
CA ALA A 239 5.38 -1.80 -4.73
C ALA A 239 4.99 -0.50 -4.01
N PRO A 240 4.19 0.41 -4.62
CA PRO A 240 4.00 1.78 -4.12
C PRO A 240 3.49 1.88 -2.70
N HIS A 241 2.50 1.04 -2.32
CA HIS A 241 1.82 1.12 -1.03
C HIS A 241 2.18 -0.02 -0.06
N GLN A 242 3.11 -0.90 -0.40
CA GLN A 242 3.47 -2.05 0.44
C GLN A 242 4.77 -1.86 1.22
N TYR A 243 5.69 -1.08 0.70
CA TYR A 243 7.10 -1.08 1.11
C TYR A 243 7.42 -0.14 2.28
N PHE A 244 6.61 0.90 2.48
CA PHE A 244 7.00 2.05 3.27
C PHE A 244 6.82 1.90 4.77
N TYR A 245 7.42 2.86 5.47
CA TYR A 245 7.39 2.97 6.90
C TYR A 245 5.95 3.24 7.39
N PRO A 246 5.43 2.42 8.32
CA PRO A 246 4.00 2.46 8.67
C PRO A 246 3.65 3.46 9.77
N LEU A 247 4.44 4.50 9.97
CA LEU A 247 4.17 5.53 10.97
C LEU A 247 3.14 6.53 10.47
N ASP A 248 2.66 7.32 11.44
CA ASP A 248 1.72 8.41 11.25
C ASP A 248 2.40 9.68 10.67
N GLU A 249 3.63 9.56 10.22
CA GLU A 249 4.42 10.62 9.60
C GLU A 249 4.96 10.15 8.25
N ALA A 250 4.78 10.98 7.23
CA ALA A 250 5.30 10.72 5.90
C ALA A 250 6.70 11.31 5.79
N PHE A 251 7.71 10.46 5.88
CA PHE A 251 9.12 10.86 5.75
C PHE A 251 9.67 10.55 4.37
N ASN A 252 10.70 11.26 3.96
CA ASN A 252 11.64 10.77 2.99
C ASN A 252 12.87 10.19 3.71
N LEU A 253 12.94 8.87 3.75
CA LEU A 253 13.99 8.13 4.46
C LEU A 253 15.13 7.67 3.54
N LYS A 254 15.31 8.33 2.38
CA LYS A 254 16.29 7.88 1.38
C LYS A 254 16.00 6.47 0.93
N PHE A 255 14.89 6.29 0.24
CA PHE A 255 14.32 4.98 -0.14
C PHE A 255 15.13 4.17 -1.13
N SER A 256 16.13 4.76 -1.78
CA SER A 256 16.98 4.09 -2.74
C SER A 256 18.44 4.14 -2.32
N TRP A 257 19.21 3.21 -2.86
CA TRP A 257 20.66 3.17 -2.70
C TRP A 257 21.33 2.90 -4.05
N TYR A 258 22.57 3.37 -4.20
CA TYR A 258 23.45 3.06 -5.32
C TYR A 258 24.91 3.09 -4.87
N GLY A 259 25.76 2.41 -5.60
CA GLY A 259 27.21 2.38 -5.35
C GLY A 259 27.73 1.01 -4.99
N ASN A 260 29.03 0.97 -4.65
CA ASN A 260 29.75 -0.26 -4.40
C ASN A 260 29.67 -0.67 -2.91
N ASN A 261 29.61 -1.98 -2.68
CA ASN A 261 29.66 -2.57 -1.34
C ASN A 261 28.58 -2.05 -0.36
N TYR A 262 27.33 -2.02 -0.81
CA TYR A 262 26.20 -1.52 -0.02
C TYR A 262 26.12 -2.20 1.36
N ARG A 263 26.11 -1.37 2.42
CA ARG A 263 26.11 -1.77 3.83
C ARG A 263 27.28 -2.69 4.23
N ASN A 264 28.34 -2.77 3.47
CA ASN A 264 29.40 -3.77 3.58
C ASN A 264 28.89 -5.23 3.54
N MET A 265 27.81 -5.45 2.81
CA MET A 265 27.13 -6.74 2.70
C MET A 265 27.00 -7.24 1.26
N PHE A 266 26.84 -6.33 0.29
CA PHE A 266 26.78 -6.68 -1.12
C PHE A 266 28.16 -6.49 -1.77
N ASP A 267 28.55 -7.45 -2.57
CA ASP A 267 29.79 -7.39 -3.34
C ASP A 267 29.49 -6.82 -4.73
N GLY A 268 30.26 -5.80 -5.14
CA GLY A 268 30.09 -5.10 -6.42
C GLY A 268 29.24 -3.83 -6.33
N TYR A 269 29.07 -3.19 -7.48
CA TYR A 269 28.27 -1.97 -7.63
C TYR A 269 26.81 -2.33 -7.88
N GLY A 270 25.88 -1.59 -7.27
CA GLY A 270 24.46 -1.85 -7.46
C GLY A 270 23.57 -0.63 -7.33
N ILE A 271 22.30 -0.85 -7.65
CA ILE A 271 21.17 0.06 -7.40
C ILE A 271 20.04 -0.72 -6.74
N GLY A 272 19.25 -0.05 -5.91
CA GLY A 272 18.16 -0.75 -5.26
C GLY A 272 17.31 0.12 -4.35
N ILE A 273 16.39 -0.57 -3.68
CA ILE A 273 15.47 -0.04 -2.69
C ILE A 273 15.94 -0.38 -1.28
N ARG A 274 15.60 0.47 -0.30
CA ARG A 274 16.01 0.30 1.09
C ARG A 274 14.95 0.76 2.07
N GLN A 275 14.93 0.11 3.23
CA GLN A 275 14.17 0.55 4.39
C GLN A 275 15.12 1.10 5.46
N GLU A 276 14.68 2.14 6.20
CA GLU A 276 15.52 2.83 7.16
C GLU A 276 15.42 2.21 8.56
N PRO A 277 16.37 1.35 8.96
CA PRO A 277 16.35 0.74 10.29
C PRO A 277 16.71 1.72 11.40
N GLN A 278 17.20 2.91 11.05
CA GLN A 278 17.57 3.97 11.98
C GLN A 278 16.48 5.05 12.15
N GLY A 279 15.34 4.90 11.48
CA GLY A 279 14.19 5.79 11.62
C GLY A 279 13.64 5.81 13.05
N ASP A 280 12.36 5.67 13.25
CA ASP A 280 11.83 5.55 14.61
C ASP A 280 12.11 4.17 15.19
N LYS A 281 13.12 4.09 16.04
CA LYS A 281 13.61 2.85 16.66
C LYS A 281 12.55 2.11 17.48
N ARG A 282 11.46 2.76 17.85
CA ARG A 282 10.34 2.16 18.60
C ARG A 282 9.62 1.09 17.79
N PHE A 283 9.71 1.13 16.47
CA PHE A 283 8.88 0.33 15.57
C PHE A 283 9.68 -0.60 14.65
N VAL A 284 11.00 -0.56 14.71
CA VAL A 284 11.87 -1.36 13.85
C VAL A 284 12.15 -2.74 14.48
N PRO A 285 12.06 -3.86 13.71
CA PRO A 285 11.46 -3.99 12.38
C PRO A 285 9.91 -3.98 12.43
N TRP A 286 9.24 -3.52 11.35
CA TRP A 286 7.77 -3.32 11.40
C TRP A 286 6.93 -4.39 10.71
N PHE A 287 7.44 -5.20 9.79
CA PHE A 287 6.68 -6.27 9.18
C PHE A 287 6.62 -7.50 10.08
N ASN A 288 5.42 -7.97 10.38
CA ASN A 288 5.22 -9.22 11.08
C ASN A 288 5.58 -10.42 10.20
N ALA A 289 6.28 -11.40 10.76
CA ALA A 289 6.60 -12.65 10.08
C ALA A 289 6.13 -13.85 10.93
N PRO A 290 4.81 -14.14 10.99
CA PRO A 290 4.27 -15.27 11.73
C PRO A 290 4.85 -16.61 11.26
N PRO A 291 5.01 -17.61 12.15
CA PRO A 291 5.52 -18.93 11.79
C PRO A 291 4.78 -19.55 10.61
N GLY A 292 5.54 -20.09 9.64
CA GLY A 292 5.01 -20.76 8.46
C GLY A 292 4.42 -19.85 7.39
N THR A 293 4.33 -18.53 7.61
CA THR A 293 3.85 -17.60 6.59
C THR A 293 4.94 -17.24 5.58
N LYS A 294 4.57 -17.16 4.30
CA LYS A 294 5.50 -16.81 3.22
C LYS A 294 5.56 -15.29 3.07
N GLN A 295 6.69 -14.71 3.42
CA GLN A 295 6.97 -13.29 3.27
C GLN A 295 7.52 -13.02 1.87
N ARG A 296 6.84 -12.15 1.09
CA ARG A 296 7.26 -11.80 -0.26
C ARG A 296 8.04 -10.48 -0.25
N LEU A 297 9.37 -10.57 -0.28
CA LEU A 297 10.28 -9.43 -0.30
C LEU A 297 10.54 -9.08 -1.77
N SER A 298 9.83 -8.10 -2.32
CA SER A 298 9.83 -7.88 -3.77
C SER A 298 10.22 -6.47 -4.16
N PHE A 299 10.71 -6.35 -5.40
CA PHE A 299 10.87 -5.11 -6.12
C PHE A 299 10.56 -5.33 -7.60
N PHE A 300 10.24 -4.25 -8.28
CA PHE A 300 10.00 -4.24 -9.72
C PHE A 300 11.22 -3.71 -10.46
N CYS A 301 11.40 -4.25 -11.66
CA CYS A 301 12.33 -3.74 -12.64
C CYS A 301 11.57 -3.36 -13.91
N LEU A 302 11.97 -2.26 -14.55
CA LEU A 302 11.50 -1.88 -15.88
C LEU A 302 12.69 -1.70 -16.81
N ILE A 303 12.72 -2.51 -17.89
CA ILE A 303 13.78 -2.50 -18.89
C ILE A 303 13.37 -1.61 -20.07
N SER A 304 14.29 -0.81 -20.57
CA SER A 304 14.05 0.05 -21.72
C SER A 304 15.31 0.20 -22.59
N ALA A 305 15.12 0.20 -23.91
CA ALA A 305 16.16 0.62 -24.87
C ALA A 305 16.33 2.17 -24.92
N ASN A 306 15.55 2.89 -24.13
CA ASN A 306 15.64 4.34 -23.99
C ASN A 306 16.58 4.72 -22.84
N ASN A 307 16.94 5.99 -22.76
CA ASN A 307 17.69 6.55 -21.64
C ASN A 307 16.90 6.50 -20.31
N ALA A 308 17.58 6.72 -19.20
CA ALA A 308 16.99 6.64 -17.88
C ALA A 308 15.84 7.64 -17.65
N MET A 309 15.94 8.87 -18.17
CA MET A 309 14.87 9.86 -18.03
C MET A 309 13.55 9.36 -18.65
N GLN A 310 13.61 8.78 -19.86
CA GLN A 310 12.42 8.23 -20.51
C GLN A 310 11.88 6.99 -19.78
N ASN A 311 12.78 6.16 -19.24
CA ASN A 311 12.41 4.99 -18.45
C ASN A 311 11.72 5.40 -17.13
N LEU A 312 12.31 6.31 -16.37
CA LEU A 312 11.72 6.89 -15.16
C LEU A 312 10.35 7.51 -15.42
N ASN A 313 10.20 8.23 -16.53
CA ASN A 313 8.90 8.77 -16.94
C ASN A 313 7.88 7.67 -17.30
N THR A 314 8.35 6.49 -17.71
CA THR A 314 7.45 5.34 -17.90
C THR A 314 7.03 4.74 -16.57
N VAL A 315 7.94 4.63 -15.58
CA VAL A 315 7.62 4.16 -14.24
C VAL A 315 6.58 5.07 -13.56
N LYS A 316 6.74 6.39 -13.67
CA LYS A 316 5.79 7.38 -13.10
C LYS A 316 4.35 7.16 -13.56
N LYS A 317 4.11 6.67 -14.78
CA LYS A 317 2.76 6.40 -15.29
C LYS A 317 2.02 5.36 -14.48
N PHE A 318 2.72 4.43 -13.83
CA PHE A 318 2.07 3.40 -13.01
C PHE A 318 1.37 3.96 -11.78
N THR A 319 1.78 5.13 -11.30
CA THR A 319 1.14 5.87 -10.19
C THR A 319 0.51 7.19 -10.67
N HIS A 320 0.29 7.34 -11.98
CA HIS A 320 -0.20 8.60 -12.58
C HIS A 320 0.62 9.82 -12.17
N ASP A 321 1.94 9.70 -12.11
CA ASP A 321 2.85 10.74 -11.57
C ASP A 321 2.57 11.08 -10.10
N ASP A 322 2.18 10.09 -9.28
CA ASP A 322 1.72 10.25 -7.90
C ASP A 322 0.48 11.17 -7.78
N TYR A 323 -0.48 10.95 -8.66
CA TYR A 323 -1.67 11.77 -8.77
C TYR A 323 -2.95 10.93 -8.81
N TYR A 324 -3.97 11.30 -8.05
CA TYR A 324 -5.29 10.70 -8.09
C TYR A 324 -6.11 11.30 -9.21
N VAL A 325 -6.25 10.57 -10.30
CA VAL A 325 -6.85 11.08 -11.54
C VAL A 325 -8.32 11.41 -11.36
N ALA A 326 -8.75 12.52 -11.93
CA ALA A 326 -10.16 12.93 -11.89
C ALA A 326 -11.06 11.93 -12.63
N LEU A 327 -12.16 11.56 -12.00
CA LEU A 327 -13.17 10.66 -12.55
C LEU A 327 -14.49 11.41 -12.74
N PRO A 328 -15.08 11.40 -13.95
CA PRO A 328 -16.35 12.11 -14.20
C PRO A 328 -17.46 11.70 -13.23
N GLY A 329 -18.07 12.69 -12.57
CA GLY A 329 -19.13 12.46 -11.58
C GLY A 329 -18.65 12.11 -10.18
N TYR A 330 -17.34 12.10 -9.95
CA TYR A 330 -16.72 11.82 -8.66
C TYR A 330 -15.87 12.99 -8.15
N LYS A 331 -15.68 13.03 -6.84
CA LYS A 331 -14.70 13.86 -6.14
C LYS A 331 -13.86 12.98 -5.23
N THR A 332 -12.57 13.25 -5.18
CA THR A 332 -11.62 12.53 -4.34
C THR A 332 -11.65 13.08 -2.92
N MET A 333 -11.64 12.20 -1.93
CA MET A 333 -11.59 12.58 -0.52
C MET A 333 -10.56 11.74 0.23
N CYS A 334 -9.68 12.41 0.98
CA CYS A 334 -8.84 11.80 1.99
C CYS A 334 -9.26 12.27 3.39
N SER A 335 -9.00 11.45 4.39
CA SER A 335 -9.33 11.78 5.77
C SER A 335 -8.21 11.45 6.74
N HIS A 336 -8.32 11.96 7.97
CA HIS A 336 -7.44 11.68 9.09
C HIS A 336 -6.05 12.29 8.95
N PHE A 337 -6.00 13.63 8.90
CA PHE A 337 -4.75 14.38 8.88
C PHE A 337 -4.64 15.25 10.13
N HIS A 338 -3.62 14.98 10.94
CA HIS A 338 -3.22 15.79 12.10
C HIS A 338 -2.23 16.85 11.66
N ASN A 339 -2.75 17.93 11.14
CA ASN A 339 -1.91 18.92 10.48
C ASN A 339 -1.10 19.77 11.44
N GLU A 340 -1.54 19.82 12.71
CA GLU A 340 -0.97 20.64 13.78
C GLU A 340 -0.77 22.13 13.40
N PHE A 341 -1.22 22.51 12.21
CA PHE A 341 -1.11 23.90 11.72
C PHE A 341 -1.86 24.88 12.63
N ILE A 342 -3.02 24.48 13.13
CA ILE A 342 -3.80 25.30 14.06
C ILE A 342 -3.02 25.53 15.35
N MET A 343 -2.46 24.50 15.94
CA MET A 343 -1.74 24.58 17.21
C MET A 343 -0.34 25.20 17.05
N LYS A 344 0.43 24.73 16.08
CA LYS A 344 1.87 25.08 15.93
C LYS A 344 2.10 26.41 15.19
N VAL A 345 1.13 26.90 14.45
CA VAL A 345 1.24 28.16 13.68
C VAL A 345 0.23 29.18 14.15
N VAL A 346 -1.09 28.90 14.00
CA VAL A 346 -2.14 29.88 14.22
C VAL A 346 -2.22 30.32 15.70
N LEU A 347 -2.44 29.36 16.59
CA LEU A 347 -2.57 29.64 18.03
C LEU A 347 -1.23 29.93 18.71
N ALA A 348 -0.12 29.52 18.12
CA ALA A 348 1.21 29.90 18.55
C ALA A 348 1.60 31.35 18.14
N GLY A 349 0.72 32.08 17.44
CA GLY A 349 0.94 33.46 17.02
C GLY A 349 2.06 33.65 15.99
N LYS A 350 2.39 32.60 15.23
CA LYS A 350 3.36 32.69 14.13
C LYS A 350 2.73 33.32 12.90
N PRO A 351 3.53 33.88 11.97
CA PRO A 351 3.02 34.36 10.70
C PRO A 351 2.25 33.26 9.97
N ILE A 352 1.01 33.54 9.59
CA ILE A 352 0.15 32.59 8.90
C ILE A 352 0.43 32.69 7.40
N PRO A 353 0.94 31.65 6.73
CA PRO A 353 1.18 31.68 5.29
C PRO A 353 -0.15 31.77 4.53
N GLU A 354 -0.15 32.48 3.41
CA GLU A 354 -1.30 32.58 2.51
C GLU A 354 -1.66 31.19 1.95
N HIS A 355 -0.64 30.45 1.51
CA HIS A 355 -0.75 29.10 0.97
C HIS A 355 0.15 28.14 1.78
N PRO A 356 -0.38 27.49 2.84
CA PRO A 356 0.36 26.48 3.59
C PRO A 356 0.78 25.30 2.73
N ASN A 357 1.98 24.76 2.93
CA ASN A 357 2.54 23.66 2.15
C ASN A 357 1.61 22.46 2.06
N PHE A 358 0.96 22.06 3.15
CA PHE A 358 0.07 20.91 3.18
C PHE A 358 -1.11 21.02 2.19
N VAL A 359 -1.66 22.23 2.00
CA VAL A 359 -2.74 22.46 1.02
C VAL A 359 -2.25 22.22 -0.40
N ASN A 360 -1.04 22.74 -0.70
CA ASN A 360 -0.43 22.53 -2.01
C ASN A 360 -0.12 21.04 -2.27
N VAL A 361 0.35 20.31 -1.25
CA VAL A 361 0.60 18.87 -1.35
C VAL A 361 -0.67 18.13 -1.76
N PHE A 362 -1.79 18.36 -1.08
CA PHE A 362 -3.06 17.70 -1.42
C PHE A 362 -3.59 18.09 -2.81
N LYS A 363 -3.57 19.36 -3.15
CA LYS A 363 -3.95 19.81 -4.50
C LYS A 363 -3.08 19.20 -5.59
N ASN A 364 -1.77 19.13 -5.36
CA ASN A 364 -0.81 18.57 -6.31
C ASN A 364 -0.91 17.05 -6.46
N THR A 365 -1.51 16.34 -5.49
CA THR A 365 -1.81 14.91 -5.58
C THR A 365 -3.21 14.61 -6.13
N GLY A 366 -3.99 15.64 -6.50
CA GLY A 366 -5.33 15.45 -7.09
C GLY A 366 -6.42 15.13 -6.06
N VAL A 367 -6.25 15.57 -4.80
CA VAL A 367 -7.25 15.41 -3.75
C VAL A 367 -8.15 16.63 -3.71
N ASP A 368 -9.46 16.44 -3.94
CA ASP A 368 -10.46 17.51 -3.93
C ASP A 368 -10.94 17.90 -2.51
N ILE A 369 -11.05 16.89 -1.61
CA ILE A 369 -11.59 17.05 -0.25
C ILE A 369 -10.62 16.46 0.76
N VAL A 370 -10.24 17.24 1.76
CA VAL A 370 -9.43 16.80 2.89
C VAL A 370 -10.22 16.99 4.18
N HIS A 371 -10.44 15.90 4.93
CA HIS A 371 -11.02 15.94 6.26
C HIS A 371 -9.91 15.83 7.31
N LEU A 372 -9.77 16.88 8.10
CA LEU A 372 -8.79 16.96 9.18
C LEU A 372 -9.20 16.07 10.37
N ALA A 373 -8.26 15.82 11.25
CA ALA A 373 -8.46 15.08 12.50
C ALA A 373 -7.75 15.81 13.63
N GLU A 374 -7.96 17.13 13.73
CA GLU A 374 -7.29 17.99 14.68
C GLU A 374 -7.68 17.67 16.15
N PHE A 375 -6.93 18.20 17.08
CA PHE A 375 -7.21 18.18 18.52
C PHE A 375 -7.28 16.79 19.16
N HIS A 376 -6.35 15.93 18.81
CA HIS A 376 -6.24 14.58 19.39
C HIS A 376 -6.04 14.58 20.92
N TYR A 377 -5.32 15.61 21.49
CA TYR A 377 -5.01 15.65 22.91
C TYR A 377 -5.22 17.03 23.57
N THR A 378 -5.69 18.02 22.83
CA THR A 378 -5.77 19.41 23.34
C THR A 378 -7.08 19.68 24.05
N ALA A 379 -7.02 20.49 25.13
CA ALA A 379 -8.14 21.04 25.88
C ALA A 379 -9.19 20.03 26.42
N HIS A 380 -8.89 18.76 26.48
CA HIS A 380 -9.85 17.73 26.80
C HIS A 380 -9.38 16.70 27.80
N PRO A 381 -10.15 16.46 28.74
CA PRO A 381 -11.18 17.26 29.43
C PRO A 381 -10.57 18.30 30.39
N LYS A 382 -9.29 18.65 30.21
CA LYS A 382 -8.46 19.33 31.22
C LYS A 382 -8.28 20.85 31.02
N GLY A 383 -8.69 21.38 29.87
CA GLY A 383 -8.59 22.79 29.59
C GLY A 383 -9.84 23.58 29.95
N PRO A 384 -9.75 24.93 30.10
CA PRO A 384 -10.93 25.76 30.16
C PRO A 384 -11.75 25.69 28.88
N ASP A 385 -13.09 25.72 28.97
CA ASP A 385 -14.00 25.69 27.82
C ASP A 385 -13.66 26.77 26.77
N SER A 386 -13.22 27.97 27.23
CA SER A 386 -12.79 29.04 26.35
C SER A 386 -11.58 28.69 25.47
N THR A 387 -10.66 27.85 25.94
CA THR A 387 -9.53 27.38 25.13
C THR A 387 -10.04 26.51 24.00
N ARG A 388 -10.92 25.59 24.31
CA ARG A 388 -11.52 24.70 23.32
C ARG A 388 -12.29 25.46 22.24
N LEU A 389 -13.11 26.42 22.62
CA LEU A 389 -13.88 27.25 21.69
C LEU A 389 -12.97 28.10 20.79
N ASN A 390 -11.87 28.59 21.32
CA ASN A 390 -10.86 29.31 20.54
C ASN A 390 -10.15 28.41 19.52
N GLU A 391 -9.81 27.18 19.92
CA GLU A 391 -9.23 26.16 19.02
C GLU A 391 -10.17 25.85 17.86
N LEU A 392 -11.45 25.56 18.13
CA LEU A 392 -12.46 25.33 17.10
C LEU A 392 -12.66 26.52 16.19
N ASN A 393 -12.72 27.73 16.75
CA ASN A 393 -12.84 28.94 15.95
C ASN A 393 -11.65 29.16 15.01
N ALA A 394 -10.44 28.90 15.48
CA ALA A 394 -9.24 28.95 14.66
C ALA A 394 -9.28 27.89 13.54
N LEU A 395 -9.68 26.67 13.86
CA LEU A 395 -9.85 25.58 12.89
C LEU A 395 -10.85 25.95 11.79
N PHE A 396 -12.06 26.37 12.17
CA PHE A 396 -13.12 26.74 11.21
C PHE A 396 -12.71 27.92 10.33
N THR A 397 -12.05 28.92 10.92
CA THR A 397 -11.55 30.10 10.19
C THR A 397 -10.52 29.70 9.14
N GLN A 398 -9.59 28.82 9.48
CA GLN A 398 -8.55 28.39 8.54
C GLN A 398 -9.10 27.43 7.47
N CYS A 399 -9.98 26.50 7.81
CA CYS A 399 -10.63 25.63 6.84
C CYS A 399 -11.43 26.44 5.81
N ARG A 400 -12.17 27.47 6.28
CA ARG A 400 -12.89 28.40 5.39
C ARG A 400 -11.95 29.16 4.45
N ARG A 401 -10.86 29.72 5.01
CA ARG A 401 -9.88 30.52 4.25
C ARG A 401 -9.16 29.71 3.18
N LEU A 402 -8.90 28.42 3.45
CA LEU A 402 -8.12 27.54 2.60
C LEU A 402 -8.95 26.70 1.63
N SER A 403 -10.29 26.78 1.72
CA SER A 403 -11.20 26.16 0.77
C SER A 403 -11.53 27.11 -0.38
N ASP A 404 -11.66 26.55 -1.58
CA ASP A 404 -12.06 27.26 -2.81
C ASP A 404 -12.97 26.38 -3.71
N ASP A 405 -13.25 26.81 -4.93
CA ASP A 405 -14.10 26.07 -5.86
C ASP A 405 -13.51 24.72 -6.34
N SER A 406 -12.21 24.48 -6.11
CA SER A 406 -11.47 23.28 -6.52
C SER A 406 -11.01 22.40 -5.36
N PHE A 407 -11.06 22.92 -4.13
CA PHE A 407 -10.54 22.24 -2.94
C PHE A 407 -11.36 22.57 -1.71
N LEU A 408 -11.78 21.56 -0.97
CA LEU A 408 -12.55 21.69 0.24
C LEU A 408 -11.79 21.11 1.44
N LEU A 409 -11.34 22.00 2.34
CA LEU A 409 -10.70 21.60 3.59
C LEU A 409 -11.76 21.54 4.69
N LEU A 410 -12.07 20.34 5.18
CA LEU A 410 -13.13 20.12 6.14
C LEU A 410 -12.56 20.01 7.57
N PRO A 411 -13.14 20.74 8.52
CA PRO A 411 -12.78 20.60 9.92
C PRO A 411 -13.26 19.26 10.47
N GLY A 412 -12.39 18.57 11.17
CA GLY A 412 -12.68 17.33 11.89
C GLY A 412 -11.76 17.13 13.05
N GLU A 413 -12.00 16.13 13.83
CA GLU A 413 -11.31 15.79 15.06
C GLU A 413 -11.21 14.29 15.25
N GLU A 414 -10.20 13.83 16.01
CA GLU A 414 -10.06 12.46 16.47
C GLU A 414 -10.18 12.41 18.01
N PRO A 415 -11.40 12.44 18.57
CA PRO A 415 -11.57 12.26 19.98
C PRO A 415 -11.24 10.84 20.44
N ASN A 416 -10.71 10.69 21.66
CA ASN A 416 -10.41 9.41 22.30
C ASN A 416 -11.39 9.05 23.40
N GLU A 417 -12.42 9.87 23.59
CA GLU A 417 -13.43 9.74 24.63
C GLU A 417 -14.76 9.26 24.05
N PHE A 418 -15.68 8.87 24.91
CA PHE A 418 -17.10 8.55 24.65
C PHE A 418 -17.38 7.24 23.90
N PHE A 419 -16.77 6.93 22.76
CA PHE A 419 -17.16 5.79 21.92
C PHE A 419 -16.23 4.57 22.01
N GLY A 420 -15.32 4.53 22.97
CA GLY A 420 -14.57 3.33 23.31
C GLY A 420 -13.25 3.10 22.58
N GLY A 421 -12.78 4.06 21.83
CA GLY A 421 -11.50 4.02 21.10
C GLY A 421 -11.28 5.32 20.36
N HIS A 422 -10.34 5.35 19.45
CA HIS A 422 -10.14 6.47 18.55
C HIS A 422 -11.25 6.48 17.49
N TRP A 423 -11.86 7.63 17.27
CA TRP A 423 -12.92 7.80 16.28
C TRP A 423 -12.86 9.21 15.68
N LEU A 424 -13.42 9.38 14.49
CA LEU A 424 -13.47 10.69 13.84
C LEU A 424 -14.86 11.29 13.94
N ALA A 425 -14.91 12.60 14.19
CA ALA A 425 -16.12 13.41 14.22
C ALA A 425 -16.23 14.22 12.93
N PHE A 426 -17.39 14.21 12.30
CA PHE A 426 -17.66 14.89 11.05
C PHE A 426 -19.06 15.51 11.03
N PHE A 427 -19.12 16.83 11.01
CA PHE A 427 -20.37 17.59 10.94
C PHE A 427 -20.55 18.24 9.57
N PRO A 428 -21.78 18.52 9.11
CA PRO A 428 -22.03 19.11 7.78
C PRO A 428 -21.73 20.61 7.69
N LYS A 429 -21.37 21.24 8.79
CA LYS A 429 -21.03 22.65 8.98
C LYS A 429 -20.16 22.80 10.22
N PRO A 430 -19.56 23.97 10.49
CA PRO A 430 -18.90 24.24 11.77
C PRO A 430 -19.85 24.07 12.95
N VAL A 431 -19.43 23.27 13.95
CA VAL A 431 -20.18 22.99 15.18
C VAL A 431 -19.28 23.24 16.38
N TYR A 432 -19.66 24.17 17.27
CA TYR A 432 -18.93 24.41 18.51
C TYR A 432 -19.41 23.47 19.60
N TRP A 433 -18.48 22.72 20.17
CA TRP A 433 -18.76 21.81 21.26
C TRP A 433 -17.57 21.62 22.19
N ILE A 434 -17.86 21.33 23.45
CA ILE A 434 -16.87 21.14 24.53
C ILE A 434 -17.07 19.78 25.20
N MET A 435 -15.96 19.13 25.55
CA MET A 435 -15.98 17.81 26.20
C MET A 435 -16.10 17.92 27.71
N SER A 436 -17.03 18.73 28.18
CA SER A 436 -17.35 18.86 29.58
C SER A 436 -18.81 19.25 29.74
N ARG A 437 -19.49 18.64 30.71
CA ARG A 437 -20.84 19.04 31.11
C ARG A 437 -21.00 18.75 32.59
N ASN A 438 -20.84 19.79 33.41
CA ASN A 438 -21.07 19.67 34.84
C ASN A 438 -22.55 19.58 35.15
N THR A 439 -22.88 19.01 36.34
CA THR A 439 -24.26 18.95 36.80
C THR A 439 -24.93 20.32 36.82
N GLY A 440 -26.10 20.42 36.20
CA GLY A 440 -26.86 21.67 36.08
C GLY A 440 -26.52 22.52 34.85
N VAL A 441 -25.45 22.18 34.09
CA VAL A 441 -25.16 22.84 32.81
C VAL A 441 -26.08 22.28 31.73
N PRO A 442 -26.76 23.13 30.93
CA PRO A 442 -27.60 22.66 29.82
C PRO A 442 -26.74 22.00 28.73
N PHE A 443 -27.33 21.07 27.96
CA PHE A 443 -26.67 20.44 26.82
C PHE A 443 -26.32 21.44 25.73
N GLU A 444 -27.12 22.46 25.53
CA GLU A 444 -26.99 23.51 24.54
C GLU A 444 -27.10 24.87 25.18
N GLU A 445 -26.21 25.79 24.81
CA GLU A 445 -26.32 27.22 25.16
C GLU A 445 -26.09 28.09 23.93
N THR A 446 -26.54 29.34 24.00
CA THR A 446 -26.25 30.34 22.96
C THR A 446 -25.31 31.41 23.53
N THR A 447 -24.14 31.53 22.94
CA THR A 447 -23.15 32.55 23.30
C THR A 447 -23.16 33.69 22.28
N GLN A 448 -22.75 34.89 22.70
CA GLN A 448 -22.67 36.03 21.77
C GLN A 448 -21.57 35.86 20.73
N GLN A 449 -20.46 35.17 21.08
CA GLN A 449 -19.27 35.08 20.25
C GLN A 449 -19.36 33.87 19.28
N TYR A 450 -19.85 32.72 19.75
CA TYR A 450 -19.79 31.45 19.00
C TYR A 450 -21.16 30.94 18.55
N GLY A 451 -22.23 31.68 18.87
CA GLY A 451 -23.59 31.22 18.63
C GLY A 451 -23.92 30.00 19.50
N LYS A 452 -24.45 28.97 18.90
CA LYS A 452 -24.80 27.72 19.56
C LYS A 452 -23.54 26.93 19.95
N VAL A 453 -23.44 26.54 21.22
CA VAL A 453 -22.36 25.72 21.79
C VAL A 453 -22.97 24.54 22.52
N TYR A 454 -22.43 23.35 22.29
CA TYR A 454 -22.86 22.11 22.93
C TYR A 454 -21.89 21.69 24.05
N HIS A 455 -22.46 21.27 25.19
CA HIS A 455 -21.75 20.69 26.32
C HIS A 455 -21.92 19.18 26.29
N VAL A 456 -20.83 18.43 26.11
CA VAL A 456 -20.81 16.98 25.95
C VAL A 456 -20.07 16.36 27.12
N GLY A 457 -20.79 15.73 28.04
CA GLY A 457 -20.25 15.13 29.26
C GLY A 457 -20.08 13.62 29.19
N ASP A 458 -20.79 12.94 28.28
CA ASP A 458 -20.77 11.49 28.18
C ASP A 458 -21.14 11.00 26.76
N THR A 459 -21.16 9.67 26.58
CA THR A 459 -21.56 9.00 25.32
C THR A 459 -22.95 9.40 24.84
N THR A 460 -23.89 9.62 25.76
CA THR A 460 -25.28 9.98 25.41
C THR A 460 -25.33 11.40 24.84
N ASP A 461 -24.65 12.35 25.48
CA ASP A 461 -24.54 13.71 24.99
C ASP A 461 -23.86 13.77 23.62
N MET A 462 -22.76 13.00 23.43
CA MET A 462 -22.07 12.97 22.12
C MET A 462 -22.96 12.37 21.03
N PHE A 463 -23.68 11.30 21.33
CA PHE A 463 -24.61 10.72 20.38
C PHE A 463 -25.80 11.65 20.06
N ASN A 464 -26.27 12.41 21.05
CA ASN A 464 -27.30 13.44 20.85
C ASN A 464 -26.78 14.57 19.96
N LEU A 465 -25.53 15.00 20.15
CA LEU A 465 -24.90 16.02 19.29
C LEU A 465 -24.84 15.57 17.82
N LEU A 466 -24.42 14.33 17.55
CA LEU A 466 -24.41 13.78 16.20
C LEU A 466 -25.81 13.80 15.59
N LYS A 467 -26.85 13.44 16.34
CA LYS A 467 -28.24 13.48 15.86
C LYS A 467 -28.75 14.90 15.63
N HIS A 468 -28.49 15.84 16.54
CA HIS A 468 -28.96 17.22 16.46
C HIS A 468 -28.35 17.98 15.28
N GLU A 469 -27.06 17.75 15.02
CA GLU A 469 -26.33 18.44 13.99
C GLU A 469 -26.11 17.60 12.71
N ASN A 470 -26.83 16.48 12.59
CA ASN A 470 -26.74 15.55 11.46
C ASN A 470 -25.30 15.13 11.15
N GLY A 471 -24.49 14.94 12.19
CA GLY A 471 -23.09 14.53 12.10
C GLY A 471 -22.93 13.04 11.88
N LEU A 472 -21.75 12.65 11.42
CA LEU A 472 -21.30 11.29 11.28
C LEU A 472 -20.06 11.01 12.15
N ALA A 473 -19.90 9.79 12.58
CA ALA A 473 -18.69 9.31 13.23
C ALA A 473 -18.26 7.97 12.64
N TRP A 474 -16.99 7.63 12.75
CA TRP A 474 -16.45 6.32 12.40
C TRP A 474 -15.20 5.98 13.21
N THR A 475 -14.91 4.68 13.36
CA THR A 475 -13.72 4.20 14.06
C THR A 475 -12.47 4.47 13.24
N ALA A 476 -11.51 5.19 13.81
CA ALA A 476 -10.18 5.39 13.24
C ALA A 476 -9.34 4.10 13.38
N HIS A 477 -8.45 3.82 12.41
CA HIS A 477 -7.49 2.69 12.40
C HIS A 477 -7.96 1.45 13.17
N SER A 478 -9.13 0.95 12.83
CA SER A 478 -9.88 -0.09 13.54
C SER A 478 -9.06 -1.35 13.81
N ARG A 479 -9.29 -1.97 14.96
CA ARG A 479 -8.59 -3.19 15.45
C ARG A 479 -7.08 -3.03 15.60
N THR A 480 -6.60 -1.81 15.81
CA THR A 480 -5.17 -1.53 15.99
C THR A 480 -4.95 -0.32 16.90
N LYS A 481 -3.73 -0.06 17.35
CA LYS A 481 -3.34 1.05 18.24
C LYS A 481 -4.28 1.18 19.45
N GLY A 482 -4.80 2.38 19.71
CA GLY A 482 -5.81 2.67 20.73
C GLY A 482 -7.19 2.10 20.43
N SER A 483 -7.43 1.53 19.24
CA SER A 483 -8.70 0.95 18.80
C SER A 483 -8.69 -0.58 18.77
N VAL A 484 -7.76 -1.24 19.48
CA VAL A 484 -7.78 -2.70 19.66
C VAL A 484 -9.07 -3.10 20.41
N GLY A 485 -9.84 -4.03 19.81
CA GLY A 485 -11.15 -4.44 20.34
C GLY A 485 -12.30 -3.46 20.06
N TYR A 486 -12.03 -2.34 19.42
CA TYR A 486 -13.04 -1.43 18.92
C TYR A 486 -13.19 -1.59 17.39
N PRO A 487 -14.38 -1.66 16.80
CA PRO A 487 -15.70 -1.52 17.47
C PRO A 487 -16.33 -2.83 17.99
N ASP A 488 -15.65 -3.94 17.95
CA ASP A 488 -16.21 -5.27 18.25
C ASP A 488 -16.97 -5.31 19.59
N ASN A 489 -16.42 -4.70 20.63
CA ASN A 489 -17.01 -4.65 21.95
C ASN A 489 -18.24 -3.72 22.05
N TYR A 490 -18.48 -2.89 21.04
CA TYR A 490 -19.52 -1.86 21.03
C TYR A 490 -20.61 -2.11 19.97
N LYS A 491 -20.53 -3.20 19.21
CA LYS A 491 -21.43 -3.52 18.08
C LYS A 491 -22.92 -3.48 18.39
N ASN A 492 -23.31 -3.68 19.66
CA ASN A 492 -24.72 -3.70 20.10
C ASN A 492 -25.14 -2.38 20.77
N THR A 493 -24.27 -1.39 20.89
CA THR A 493 -24.60 -0.10 21.50
C THR A 493 -25.48 0.73 20.57
N SER A 494 -26.28 1.64 21.17
CA SER A 494 -27.19 2.49 20.42
C SER A 494 -26.48 3.43 19.46
N PHE A 495 -25.30 3.93 19.83
CA PHE A 495 -24.53 4.79 18.94
C PHE A 495 -23.96 4.01 17.74
N PHE A 496 -23.41 2.81 17.96
CA PHE A 496 -22.80 2.04 16.87
C PHE A 496 -23.84 1.51 15.87
N THR A 497 -25.00 1.10 16.35
CA THR A 497 -26.11 0.63 15.47
C THR A 497 -26.80 1.74 14.72
N SER A 498 -26.62 3.02 15.12
CA SER A 498 -27.22 4.19 14.52
C SER A 498 -26.63 4.52 13.13
N ASP A 499 -27.44 5.15 12.28
CA ASP A 499 -27.00 5.68 10.97
C ASP A 499 -26.02 6.89 11.09
N HIS A 500 -25.89 7.49 12.28
CA HIS A 500 -24.90 8.53 12.57
C HIS A 500 -23.51 7.96 12.85
N PHE A 501 -23.37 6.65 13.05
CA PHE A 501 -22.08 5.97 13.13
C PHE A 501 -21.83 5.21 11.83
N LEU A 502 -20.96 5.76 10.97
CA LEU A 502 -20.75 5.31 9.60
C LEU A 502 -20.18 3.88 9.55
N GLY A 503 -19.22 3.55 10.43
CA GLY A 503 -18.56 2.27 10.48
C GLY A 503 -17.08 2.37 10.86
N ALA A 504 -16.19 2.10 9.92
CA ALA A 504 -14.77 2.03 10.18
C ALA A 504 -13.94 2.71 9.07
N ALA A 505 -12.67 2.91 9.35
CA ALA A 505 -11.73 3.42 8.36
C ALA A 505 -10.67 2.39 8.00
N TRP A 506 -10.32 2.34 6.72
CA TRP A 506 -9.30 1.48 6.15
C TRP A 506 -7.99 2.26 6.00
N LYS A 507 -6.98 1.82 6.73
CA LYS A 507 -5.59 2.24 6.58
C LYS A 507 -4.82 1.12 5.89
N ALA A 508 -4.31 1.36 4.69
CA ALA A 508 -3.59 0.35 3.92
C ALA A 508 -2.29 -0.08 4.61
N MET A 509 -1.61 0.88 5.21
CA MET A 509 -0.35 0.67 5.93
C MET A 509 -0.61 0.28 7.41
N PRO A 510 0.25 -0.53 8.03
CA PRO A 510 1.36 -1.25 7.43
C PRO A 510 0.91 -2.45 6.61
N ALA A 511 1.67 -2.77 5.59
CA ALA A 511 1.43 -3.95 4.79
C ALA A 511 1.78 -5.24 5.56
N ASP A 512 1.17 -6.33 5.14
CA ASP A 512 1.53 -7.69 5.53
C ASP A 512 2.13 -8.38 4.29
N LEU A 513 3.44 -8.64 4.31
CA LEU A 513 4.16 -9.22 3.18
C LEU A 513 3.74 -10.66 2.85
N SER A 514 2.92 -11.28 3.68
CA SER A 514 2.34 -12.61 3.43
C SER A 514 0.96 -12.57 2.75
N GLN A 515 0.37 -11.37 2.60
CA GLN A 515 -0.97 -11.19 2.03
C GLN A 515 -0.90 -10.61 0.62
N PRO A 516 -1.76 -11.06 -0.30
CA PRO A 516 -1.86 -10.49 -1.64
C PRO A 516 -2.74 -9.23 -1.68
N ARG A 517 -3.00 -8.60 -0.54
CA ARG A 517 -3.82 -7.40 -0.35
C ARG A 517 -3.38 -6.60 0.87
N LEU A 518 -3.71 -5.30 0.89
CA LEU A 518 -3.42 -4.39 1.98
C LEU A 518 -4.59 -4.31 2.98
N GLY A 519 -4.31 -4.02 4.24
CA GLY A 519 -5.32 -3.66 5.23
C GLY A 519 -6.34 -4.76 5.58
N LYS A 520 -5.95 -6.03 5.52
CA LYS A 520 -6.82 -7.21 5.78
C LYS A 520 -7.69 -7.08 7.04
N ARG A 521 -7.15 -6.53 8.14
CA ARG A 521 -7.87 -6.39 9.41
C ARG A 521 -9.17 -5.61 9.27
N VAL A 522 -9.17 -4.54 8.47
CA VAL A 522 -10.36 -3.70 8.27
C VAL A 522 -11.33 -4.36 7.30
N PHE A 523 -10.85 -5.13 6.34
CA PHE A 523 -11.73 -5.94 5.49
C PHE A 523 -12.42 -7.05 6.28
N ASP A 524 -11.71 -7.73 7.18
CA ASP A 524 -12.32 -8.69 8.10
C ASP A 524 -13.40 -8.01 8.98
N LEU A 525 -13.15 -6.79 9.47
CA LEU A 525 -14.15 -6.03 10.21
C LEU A 525 -15.34 -5.62 9.33
N MET A 526 -15.10 -5.20 8.07
CA MET A 526 -16.18 -4.87 7.13
C MET A 526 -17.11 -6.06 6.91
N ASP A 527 -16.53 -7.25 6.73
CA ASP A 527 -17.27 -8.50 6.57
C ASP A 527 -18.06 -8.86 7.85
N ASP A 528 -17.44 -8.68 9.02
CA ASP A 528 -18.10 -8.89 10.32
C ASP A 528 -19.27 -7.93 10.53
N MET A 529 -19.11 -6.62 10.26
CA MET A 529 -20.19 -5.64 10.37
C MET A 529 -21.38 -5.99 9.46
N ASN A 530 -21.10 -6.45 8.24
CA ASN A 530 -22.14 -6.93 7.33
C ASN A 530 -22.85 -8.18 7.86
N ASN A 531 -22.12 -9.16 8.44
CA ASN A 531 -22.70 -10.35 9.05
C ASN A 531 -23.47 -10.04 10.34
N TRP A 532 -23.10 -8.99 11.09
CA TRP A 532 -23.93 -8.49 12.20
C TRP A 532 -25.26 -7.87 11.73
N GLY A 533 -25.45 -7.72 10.42
CA GLY A 533 -26.64 -7.13 9.82
C GLY A 533 -26.65 -5.59 9.87
N LEU A 534 -25.49 -4.98 10.11
CA LEU A 534 -25.35 -3.54 10.21
C LEU A 534 -24.95 -2.95 8.86
N LYS A 535 -25.74 -1.97 8.39
CA LYS A 535 -25.39 -1.23 7.16
C LYS A 535 -24.33 -0.18 7.47
N LYS A 536 -23.10 -0.64 7.55
CA LYS A 536 -21.93 0.18 7.84
C LYS A 536 -21.03 0.28 6.61
N HIS A 537 -20.25 1.34 6.54
CA HIS A 537 -19.33 1.63 5.45
C HIS A 537 -17.91 1.70 5.97
N VAL A 538 -16.96 1.45 5.07
CA VAL A 538 -15.53 1.59 5.35
C VAL A 538 -14.96 2.59 4.37
N LEU A 539 -14.40 3.67 4.89
CA LEU A 539 -13.72 4.69 4.08
C LEU A 539 -12.19 4.58 4.26
N GLY A 540 -11.45 5.09 3.29
CA GLY A 540 -9.99 5.19 3.39
C GLY A 540 -9.58 6.35 4.28
N GLU A 541 -8.55 6.11 5.10
CA GLU A 541 -7.90 7.15 5.92
C GLU A 541 -6.39 7.02 5.83
N ALA A 542 -5.66 8.09 6.13
CA ALA A 542 -4.21 8.12 6.13
C ALA A 542 -3.59 8.13 7.54
N ASP A 543 -4.17 8.86 8.48
CA ASP A 543 -3.64 9.05 9.85
C ASP A 543 -2.20 9.56 9.81
N LEU A 544 -2.01 10.75 9.27
CA LEU A 544 -0.70 11.36 9.04
C LEU A 544 -0.53 12.68 9.76
N PHE A 545 0.71 12.92 10.17
CA PHE A 545 1.21 14.18 10.73
C PHE A 545 2.28 14.79 9.80
N SER A 546 2.56 16.08 9.94
CA SER A 546 3.70 16.75 9.28
C SER A 546 3.77 16.56 7.77
N ILE A 547 2.81 17.15 7.07
CA ILE A 547 2.65 17.03 5.61
C ILE A 547 3.48 18.13 4.92
N GLU A 548 4.59 17.73 4.30
CA GLU A 548 5.51 18.60 3.57
C GLU A 548 5.76 18.12 2.14
N PRO A 549 6.13 19.01 1.20
CA PRO A 549 6.32 18.63 -0.22
C PRO A 549 7.41 17.58 -0.46
N GLU A 550 8.41 17.52 0.41
CA GLU A 550 9.55 16.61 0.32
C GLU A 550 9.23 15.21 0.86
N ASN A 551 8.12 15.06 1.59
CA ASN A 551 7.73 13.80 2.21
C ASN A 551 7.10 12.84 1.20
N GLU A 552 7.24 11.54 1.46
CA GLU A 552 6.56 10.48 0.71
C GLU A 552 5.07 10.44 1.09
N MET A 553 4.26 11.18 0.36
CA MET A 553 2.83 11.28 0.65
C MET A 553 1.99 10.22 -0.06
N TYR A 554 2.22 10.01 -1.37
CA TYR A 554 1.37 9.17 -2.20
C TYR A 554 1.25 7.74 -1.65
N ALA A 555 2.36 7.15 -1.22
CA ALA A 555 2.38 5.79 -0.67
C ALA A 555 1.57 5.63 0.63
N HIS A 556 1.33 6.71 1.36
CA HIS A 556 0.59 6.72 2.63
C HIS A 556 -0.89 7.12 2.48
N LEU A 557 -1.29 7.63 1.32
CA LEU A 557 -2.68 8.05 1.10
C LEU A 557 -3.58 6.87 0.70
N ASN A 558 -4.82 6.92 1.17
CA ASN A 558 -5.93 6.10 0.69
C ASN A 558 -7.09 7.03 0.35
N VAL A 559 -7.61 6.92 -0.85
CA VAL A 559 -8.53 7.91 -1.41
C VAL A 559 -9.91 7.29 -1.64
N ASN A 560 -10.93 8.04 -1.23
CA ASN A 560 -12.32 7.71 -1.49
C ASN A 560 -12.80 8.52 -2.70
N TYR A 561 -13.32 7.85 -3.72
CA TYR A 561 -13.99 8.49 -4.84
C TYR A 561 -15.48 8.58 -4.54
N LEU A 562 -15.95 9.77 -4.14
CA LEU A 562 -17.32 10.05 -3.79
C LEU A 562 -18.14 10.36 -5.05
N GLN A 563 -19.32 9.75 -5.21
CA GLN A 563 -20.25 10.10 -6.29
C GLN A 563 -20.84 11.51 -6.08
N LEU A 564 -20.01 12.51 -6.31
CA LEU A 564 -20.29 13.92 -6.10
C LEU A 564 -19.87 14.70 -7.35
N LYS A 565 -20.83 15.34 -8.03
CA LYS A 565 -20.57 16.06 -9.30
C LYS A 565 -19.83 17.37 -9.10
N THR A 566 -20.14 18.09 -8.01
CA THR A 566 -19.59 19.41 -7.69
C THR A 566 -19.20 19.47 -6.22
N LEU A 567 -18.13 20.18 -5.90
CA LEU A 567 -17.79 20.49 -4.53
C LEU A 567 -18.82 21.48 -3.93
N PRO A 568 -19.31 21.24 -2.71
CA PRO A 568 -20.04 22.26 -1.99
C PRO A 568 -19.11 23.41 -1.61
N LYS A 569 -19.65 24.63 -1.52
CA LYS A 569 -18.90 25.77 -0.97
C LYS A 569 -18.86 25.67 0.54
N PHE A 570 -17.77 26.05 1.13
CA PHE A 570 -17.59 25.99 2.60
C PHE A 570 -18.72 26.73 3.34
N ASP A 571 -19.10 27.92 2.85
CA ASP A 571 -20.12 28.76 3.49
C ASP A 571 -21.55 28.23 3.38
N ASP A 572 -21.83 27.36 2.41
CA ASP A 572 -23.14 26.72 2.23
C ASP A 572 -23.26 25.42 3.06
N GLY A 573 -22.18 25.00 3.70
CA GLY A 573 -22.07 23.70 4.35
C GLY A 573 -21.83 22.56 3.35
N TRP A 574 -21.46 21.40 3.86
CA TRP A 574 -21.08 20.25 3.05
C TRP A 574 -21.88 18.98 3.33
N GLN A 575 -23.16 19.15 3.68
CA GLN A 575 -24.10 18.03 3.84
C GLN A 575 -24.06 17.04 2.66
N PRO A 576 -23.92 17.45 1.38
CA PRO A 576 -23.83 16.50 0.27
C PRO A 576 -22.68 15.50 0.38
N VAL A 577 -21.57 15.85 1.03
CA VAL A 577 -20.45 14.93 1.30
C VAL A 577 -20.88 13.86 2.30
N LEU A 578 -21.54 14.26 3.39
CA LEU A 578 -22.03 13.32 4.41
C LEU A 578 -23.09 12.38 3.83
N ASP A 579 -23.99 12.90 2.99
CA ASP A 579 -25.05 12.10 2.35
C ASP A 579 -24.48 11.00 1.46
N VAL A 580 -23.45 11.31 0.67
CA VAL A 580 -22.74 10.32 -0.17
C VAL A 580 -22.07 9.25 0.68
N LEU A 581 -21.38 9.64 1.76
CA LEU A 581 -20.74 8.70 2.69
C LEU A 581 -21.78 7.80 3.38
N GLN A 582 -22.86 8.38 3.92
CA GLN A 582 -23.92 7.65 4.60
C GLN A 582 -24.67 6.68 3.69
N GLN A 583 -24.78 7.01 2.40
CA GLN A 583 -25.41 6.14 1.40
C GLN A 583 -24.47 5.09 0.82
N GLY A 584 -23.17 5.10 1.17
CA GLY A 584 -22.16 4.21 0.60
C GLY A 584 -21.91 4.41 -0.89
N LYS A 585 -22.22 5.60 -1.43
CA LYS A 585 -22.05 5.94 -2.85
C LYS A 585 -20.61 6.37 -3.15
N PHE A 586 -19.66 5.51 -2.81
CA PHE A 586 -18.25 5.71 -3.05
C PHE A 586 -17.51 4.36 -3.15
N PHE A 587 -16.35 4.39 -3.74
CA PHE A 587 -15.37 3.32 -3.64
C PHE A 587 -14.06 3.89 -3.07
N THR A 588 -13.23 3.01 -2.52
CA THR A 588 -11.93 3.37 -1.93
C THR A 588 -10.82 2.69 -2.70
N THR A 589 -9.69 3.36 -2.88
CA THR A 589 -8.56 2.89 -3.68
C THR A 589 -7.23 3.41 -3.16
N THR A 590 -6.15 2.70 -3.54
CA THR A 590 -4.77 3.21 -3.42
C THR A 590 -4.39 4.19 -4.55
N GLY A 591 -5.17 4.22 -5.65
CA GLY A 591 -4.98 5.15 -6.79
C GLY A 591 -4.81 4.46 -8.14
N GLU A 592 -4.19 3.30 -8.18
CA GLU A 592 -3.82 2.56 -9.40
C GLU A 592 -4.98 1.78 -10.00
N ILE A 593 -6.01 1.48 -9.20
CA ILE A 593 -7.23 0.80 -9.64
C ILE A 593 -8.42 1.68 -9.32
N LEU A 594 -9.23 2.00 -10.32
CA LEU A 594 -10.50 2.73 -10.17
C LEU A 594 -11.68 1.82 -10.50
N ILE A 595 -12.80 2.04 -9.79
CA ILE A 595 -14.07 1.33 -10.00
C ILE A 595 -15.17 2.34 -10.36
N PRO A 596 -15.18 2.89 -11.60
CA PRO A 596 -16.18 3.86 -12.04
C PRO A 596 -17.62 3.37 -11.93
N SER A 597 -17.84 2.06 -12.02
CA SER A 597 -19.16 1.47 -11.79
C SER A 597 -19.06 0.09 -11.16
N PHE A 598 -20.02 -0.20 -10.27
CA PHE A 598 -20.25 -1.51 -9.69
C PHE A 598 -21.74 -1.73 -9.49
N THR A 599 -22.30 -2.81 -10.03
CA THR A 599 -23.72 -3.15 -9.88
C THR A 599 -23.92 -4.65 -9.67
N VAL A 600 -24.95 -5.00 -8.92
CA VAL A 600 -25.46 -6.35 -8.70
C VAL A 600 -26.89 -6.40 -9.22
N ASN A 601 -27.15 -7.15 -10.30
CA ASN A 601 -28.42 -7.14 -11.03
C ASN A 601 -28.94 -5.70 -11.33
N GLY A 602 -28.02 -4.79 -11.70
CA GLY A 602 -28.30 -3.39 -12.00
C GLY A 602 -28.51 -2.49 -10.79
N LYS A 603 -28.35 -3.00 -9.54
CA LYS A 603 -28.47 -2.24 -8.30
C LYS A 603 -27.10 -1.84 -7.75
N THR A 604 -27.02 -0.63 -7.18
CA THR A 604 -25.83 -0.06 -6.55
C THR A 604 -25.86 -0.24 -5.02
N THR A 605 -24.84 0.22 -4.33
CA THR A 605 -24.67 0.09 -2.87
C THR A 605 -25.80 0.68 -2.04
N SER A 606 -26.47 1.73 -2.54
CA SER A 606 -27.63 2.36 -1.84
C SER A 606 -28.94 1.62 -2.02
N GLU A 607 -28.97 0.58 -2.85
CA GLU A 607 -30.16 -0.17 -3.20
C GLU A 607 -30.01 -1.64 -2.76
N ALA A 608 -31.15 -2.35 -2.60
CA ALA A 608 -31.10 -3.79 -2.39
C ALA A 608 -31.30 -4.53 -3.73
N ALA A 609 -30.43 -5.50 -4.01
CA ALA A 609 -30.50 -6.31 -5.21
C ALA A 609 -31.37 -7.56 -5.00
N GLN A 610 -32.20 -7.88 -5.99
CA GLN A 610 -32.96 -9.13 -6.02
C GLN A 610 -32.17 -10.18 -6.81
N LEU A 611 -32.13 -11.40 -6.28
CA LEU A 611 -31.57 -12.56 -6.97
C LEU A 611 -32.60 -13.17 -7.94
N ASP A 612 -32.13 -13.91 -8.94
CA ASP A 612 -33.04 -14.71 -9.78
C ASP A 612 -33.64 -15.89 -8.99
N ALA A 613 -34.55 -16.63 -9.60
CA ALA A 613 -35.22 -17.76 -8.96
C ALA A 613 -34.25 -18.88 -8.50
N ASN A 614 -33.05 -18.97 -9.08
CA ASN A 614 -31.99 -19.93 -8.76
C ASN A 614 -30.97 -19.38 -7.75
N GLY A 615 -31.10 -18.10 -7.36
CA GLY A 615 -30.17 -17.42 -6.46
C GLY A 615 -28.94 -16.83 -7.17
N ASN A 616 -28.96 -16.67 -8.48
CA ASN A 616 -27.84 -16.08 -9.22
C ASN A 616 -27.95 -14.57 -9.29
N ALA A 617 -26.79 -13.93 -9.33
CA ALA A 617 -26.62 -12.51 -9.58
C ALA A 617 -25.64 -12.26 -10.71
N LYS A 618 -25.94 -11.29 -11.55
CA LYS A 618 -25.00 -10.72 -12.51
C LYS A 618 -24.33 -9.50 -11.89
N ILE A 619 -23.03 -9.62 -11.66
CA ILE A 619 -22.20 -8.53 -11.14
C ILE A 619 -21.48 -7.89 -12.32
N ASN A 620 -21.72 -6.62 -12.55
CA ASN A 620 -21.02 -5.84 -13.56
C ASN A 620 -20.12 -4.81 -12.88
N MET A 621 -18.91 -4.66 -13.42
CA MET A 621 -17.89 -3.78 -12.89
C MET A 621 -17.10 -3.17 -14.04
N HIS A 622 -16.93 -1.85 -14.05
CA HIS A 622 -15.99 -1.16 -14.91
C HIS A 622 -14.72 -0.88 -14.13
N LEU A 623 -13.57 -1.21 -14.70
CA LEU A 623 -12.26 -1.05 -14.07
C LEU A 623 -11.31 -0.28 -14.96
N ASN A 624 -10.57 0.68 -14.37
CA ASN A 624 -9.39 1.29 -14.96
C ASN A 624 -8.20 0.91 -14.07
N TRP A 625 -7.06 0.56 -14.65
CA TRP A 625 -5.89 0.13 -13.88
C TRP A 625 -4.57 0.44 -14.60
N THR A 626 -3.48 0.53 -13.83
CA THR A 626 -2.13 0.79 -14.35
C THR A 626 -1.23 -0.43 -14.34
N PHE A 627 -1.08 -1.11 -13.19
CA PHE A 627 -0.37 -2.39 -13.12
C PHE A 627 -1.25 -3.53 -13.63
N PRO A 628 -0.70 -4.62 -14.20
CA PRO A 628 -1.52 -5.79 -14.54
C PRO A 628 -2.34 -6.25 -13.35
N LEU A 629 -3.62 -6.52 -13.55
CA LEU A 629 -4.49 -7.02 -12.48
C LEU A 629 -4.12 -8.46 -12.12
N GLN A 630 -4.25 -8.80 -10.84
CA GLN A 630 -4.02 -10.13 -10.34
C GLN A 630 -5.34 -10.90 -10.17
N TYR A 631 -6.29 -10.33 -9.44
CA TYR A 631 -7.60 -10.95 -9.24
C TYR A 631 -8.67 -9.92 -8.85
N VAL A 632 -9.91 -10.31 -9.07
CA VAL A 632 -11.08 -9.73 -8.40
C VAL A 632 -11.62 -10.76 -7.41
N GLU A 633 -12.01 -10.31 -6.23
CA GLU A 633 -12.65 -11.13 -5.23
C GLU A 633 -14.08 -10.63 -5.02
N ILE A 634 -15.06 -11.50 -5.27
CA ILE A 634 -16.46 -11.25 -4.94
C ILE A 634 -16.72 -11.88 -3.58
N ILE A 635 -17.04 -11.03 -2.61
CA ILE A 635 -17.16 -11.41 -1.21
C ILE A 635 -18.61 -11.29 -0.81
N SER A 636 -19.16 -12.33 -0.18
CA SER A 636 -20.56 -12.39 0.23
C SER A 636 -20.69 -13.02 1.62
N GLY A 637 -21.82 -12.80 2.29
CA GLY A 637 -22.09 -13.41 3.58
C GLY A 637 -23.55 -13.72 3.79
N ASP A 638 -23.83 -14.71 4.68
CA ASP A 638 -25.17 -15.16 5.02
C ASP A 638 -25.64 -14.68 6.40
N GLY A 639 -24.80 -13.89 7.07
CA GLY A 639 -25.02 -13.39 8.43
C GLY A 639 -24.24 -14.17 9.50
N GLU A 640 -23.59 -15.27 9.11
CA GLU A 640 -22.73 -16.08 9.98
C GLU A 640 -21.37 -16.32 9.35
N TYR A 641 -21.32 -16.73 8.09
CA TYR A 641 -20.09 -17.04 7.35
C TYR A 641 -19.84 -16.05 6.22
N VAL A 642 -18.57 -15.86 5.92
CA VAL A 642 -18.07 -15.08 4.77
C VAL A 642 -17.57 -16.02 3.69
N TYR A 643 -17.95 -15.76 2.46
CA TYR A 643 -17.61 -16.54 1.27
C TYR A 643 -16.84 -15.65 0.30
N ARG A 644 -15.80 -16.20 -0.33
CA ARG A 644 -14.91 -15.47 -1.21
C ARG A 644 -14.75 -16.21 -2.53
N ASP A 645 -15.25 -15.63 -3.61
CA ASP A 645 -15.07 -16.12 -4.97
C ASP A 645 -13.94 -15.32 -5.61
N SER A 646 -12.72 -15.88 -5.60
CA SER A 646 -11.54 -15.26 -6.21
C SER A 646 -11.47 -15.63 -7.69
N ILE A 647 -11.47 -14.63 -8.55
CA ILE A 647 -11.47 -14.76 -10.00
C ILE A 647 -10.17 -14.16 -10.53
N SER A 648 -9.33 -14.99 -11.16
CA SER A 648 -8.05 -14.54 -11.73
C SER A 648 -8.28 -13.55 -12.88
N LEU A 649 -7.52 -12.44 -12.83
CA LEU A 649 -7.40 -11.45 -13.90
C LEU A 649 -5.98 -11.42 -14.49
N ASN A 650 -5.19 -12.48 -14.29
CA ASN A 650 -3.80 -12.60 -14.75
C ASN A 650 -3.63 -12.51 -16.29
N ASN A 651 -4.72 -12.40 -17.04
CA ASN A 651 -4.68 -12.18 -18.51
C ASN A 651 -4.71 -10.72 -18.91
N THR A 652 -4.73 -9.80 -17.95
CA THR A 652 -4.71 -8.35 -18.22
C THR A 652 -3.29 -7.86 -18.49
N ALA A 653 -3.16 -6.90 -19.41
CA ALA A 653 -1.94 -6.12 -19.59
C ALA A 653 -1.94 -4.92 -18.62
N ALA A 654 -0.80 -4.23 -18.50
CA ALA A 654 -0.75 -2.92 -17.85
C ALA A 654 -1.58 -1.87 -18.61
N PHE A 655 -2.06 -0.85 -17.91
CA PHE A 655 -2.79 0.31 -18.44
C PHE A 655 -4.09 -0.09 -19.19
N GLY A 656 -5.02 -0.70 -18.47
CA GLY A 656 -6.28 -1.14 -19.05
C GLY A 656 -7.49 -0.36 -18.57
N ASP A 657 -8.55 -0.44 -19.38
CA ASP A 657 -9.86 0.15 -19.17
C ASP A 657 -10.89 -0.82 -19.77
N LYS A 658 -11.74 -1.46 -18.93
CA LYS A 658 -12.62 -2.54 -19.40
C LYS A 658 -13.79 -2.81 -18.48
N ASP A 659 -14.91 -3.23 -19.10
CA ASP A 659 -16.05 -3.83 -18.40
C ASP A 659 -15.83 -5.32 -18.13
N PHE A 660 -16.13 -5.72 -16.89
CA PHE A 660 -16.17 -7.11 -16.46
C PHE A 660 -17.58 -7.50 -16.02
N SER A 661 -17.94 -8.74 -16.27
CA SER A 661 -19.24 -9.28 -15.87
C SER A 661 -19.06 -10.70 -15.31
N PHE A 662 -19.57 -10.90 -14.09
CA PHE A 662 -19.47 -12.16 -13.37
C PHE A 662 -20.86 -12.67 -13.03
N ASN A 663 -21.11 -13.96 -13.27
CA ASN A 663 -22.34 -14.63 -12.83
C ASN A 663 -21.99 -15.45 -11.59
N ILE A 664 -22.53 -15.05 -10.44
CA ILE A 664 -22.22 -15.66 -9.14
C ILE A 664 -23.51 -16.17 -8.50
N ASN A 665 -23.47 -17.36 -7.93
CA ASN A 665 -24.58 -17.88 -7.14
C ASN A 665 -24.49 -17.33 -5.71
N LEU A 666 -25.46 -16.47 -5.35
CA LEU A 666 -25.57 -15.82 -4.06
C LEU A 666 -26.79 -16.33 -3.26
N LYS A 667 -27.27 -17.55 -3.58
CA LYS A 667 -28.40 -18.15 -2.86
C LYS A 667 -28.12 -18.19 -1.36
N ASN A 668 -29.09 -17.71 -0.56
CA ASN A 668 -29.02 -17.59 0.90
C ASN A 668 -27.98 -16.59 1.42
N LYS A 669 -27.39 -15.75 0.55
CA LYS A 669 -26.53 -14.64 0.98
C LYS A 669 -27.39 -13.42 1.30
N LYS A 670 -26.91 -12.58 2.22
CA LYS A 670 -27.57 -11.35 2.65
C LYS A 670 -26.92 -10.11 2.07
N TRP A 671 -25.65 -10.22 1.69
CA TRP A 671 -24.86 -9.11 1.18
C TRP A 671 -23.75 -9.58 0.23
N VAL A 672 -23.26 -8.64 -0.60
CA VAL A 672 -22.13 -8.84 -1.50
C VAL A 672 -21.35 -7.55 -1.70
N ARG A 673 -20.04 -7.64 -1.83
CA ARG A 673 -19.10 -6.57 -2.17
C ARG A 673 -17.96 -7.09 -3.04
N ALA A 674 -17.11 -6.22 -3.55
CA ALA A 674 -15.97 -6.62 -4.37
C ALA A 674 -14.67 -5.92 -3.92
N GLU A 675 -13.57 -6.64 -4.09
CA GLU A 675 -12.20 -6.13 -4.01
C GLU A 675 -11.47 -6.47 -5.32
N VAL A 676 -10.60 -5.57 -5.78
CA VAL A 676 -9.74 -5.77 -6.95
C VAL A 676 -8.31 -5.47 -6.57
N TRP A 677 -7.39 -6.35 -6.94
CA TRP A 677 -5.98 -6.25 -6.59
C TRP A 677 -5.09 -6.49 -7.80
N ASP A 678 -4.00 -5.73 -7.92
CA ASP A 678 -3.00 -5.87 -8.96
C ASP A 678 -1.72 -6.59 -8.48
N VAL A 679 -0.76 -6.75 -9.40
CA VAL A 679 0.51 -7.45 -9.12
C VAL A 679 1.44 -6.68 -8.17
N ALA A 680 1.22 -5.40 -7.94
CA ALA A 680 1.93 -4.55 -6.99
C ALA A 680 1.18 -4.41 -5.64
N VAL A 681 0.13 -5.23 -5.45
CA VAL A 681 -0.72 -5.21 -4.25
C VAL A 681 -1.45 -3.87 -4.06
N ASN A 682 -1.58 -3.07 -5.11
CA ASN A 682 -2.48 -1.92 -5.10
C ASN A 682 -3.91 -2.44 -5.24
N GLY A 683 -4.85 -1.73 -4.65
CA GLY A 683 -6.21 -2.23 -4.60
C GLY A 683 -7.31 -1.18 -4.55
N ALA A 684 -8.51 -1.64 -4.91
CA ALA A 684 -9.72 -0.88 -4.74
C ALA A 684 -10.85 -1.79 -4.24
N PHE A 685 -11.78 -1.23 -3.49
CA PHE A 685 -12.94 -1.97 -3.02
C PHE A 685 -14.23 -1.15 -3.04
N THR A 686 -15.34 -1.86 -3.19
CA THR A 686 -16.68 -1.29 -3.20
C THR A 686 -17.29 -1.32 -1.79
N GLN A 687 -18.28 -0.46 -1.55
CA GLN A 687 -19.18 -0.65 -0.43
C GLN A 687 -20.15 -1.82 -0.72
N THR A 688 -20.88 -2.23 0.32
CA THR A 688 -21.72 -3.44 0.30
C THR A 688 -23.06 -3.18 -0.38
N VAL A 689 -23.46 -4.10 -1.28
CA VAL A 689 -24.82 -4.22 -1.81
C VAL A 689 -25.57 -5.29 -1.00
N TRP A 690 -26.72 -4.91 -0.46
CA TRP A 690 -27.59 -5.83 0.29
C TRP A 690 -28.48 -6.64 -0.66
N LEU A 691 -28.75 -7.89 -0.29
CA LEU A 691 -29.54 -8.81 -1.10
C LEU A 691 -30.95 -9.02 -0.49
N LYS A 692 -31.96 -9.24 -1.36
CA LYS A 692 -33.35 -9.54 -0.97
C LYS A 692 -33.81 -10.86 -1.61
#